data_cbeeeda7417f91779f7b2a5c7f7fdb77
#
_entry.id   cbeeeda7417f91779f7b2a5c7f7fdb77
#
_cell.length_a   1.000
_cell.length_b   1.000
_cell.length_c   1.000
_cell.angle_alpha   90.00
_cell.angle_beta   90.00
_cell.angle_gamma   90.00
#
_symmetry.space_group_name_H-M   'P 1'
#
loop_
_entity.id
_entity.type
_entity.pdbx_description
1 polymer ?
#
loop_
_entity_poly.entity_id
_entity_poly.type
_entity_poly.pdbx_seq_one_letter_code
_entity_poly.pdbx_strand_id
1 'polypeptide(L)'
;MLTSPSKARTLQAPGLSIIALLAIFGCAASGAPTVVVEAVPVVEPVSVEPAIEEGPYTRGQEADMALLLPQARSALDERDFELAEARSLEVEAQYSTVPGSVYALWIRARAAEGLGKPDESLELVRRFRTYLMEGDERLAEMTLLEGDALQALGRTAEAVAAWLPAPDEPVAEESLSRVEGQVGKLTESELGELIQSEEGLVALVLAEYAFRQYASGAARAARRTAARALDYGATGRAERLALGVLAGDVSEFFVVTRIGAILPTSGSPSLRQFADGIQEGIRIALEIFGQAQGIWAETELVVQDSGGDDIGARIAFTAMETSDVLGVIGPLQEGALFEVAGRMQGPLAVISPTSPVVPEGFRGVYSLSSADPGAARALARYAISSDLYTAVIVYPESTDGAYEARVFSEAFQSYGGLILGEISYPTGATFFEEQLRQVEALLPDVLVLPLPARDVELIAPQVAFFGLDSLEIRILGTNGWSDAATLSRVDTRYTNGVVTASPQPAEGESDGYRRFVEAYESFYQRTLPDQVPALGYDAAALLLEGIRRGASTPEELLEILETMPAFSGATGRLFVDDGRVVRDHFVGCLQDRQVLNLADGARAEPILMPPLPDPETDSIPEGALDRVVGFRCPIMLVPSVPASR
;
A
#
# COMPACT_ATOMS: atom_id res chain seq x y z
N MET A 1 -59.90 14.24 -16.43
CA MET A 1 -60.14 15.15 -17.56
C MET A 1 -58.78 15.39 -18.23
N LEU A 2 -58.54 14.68 -19.33
CA LEU A 2 -58.42 15.16 -20.70
C LEU A 2 -57.13 16.01 -20.84
N THR A 3 -56.14 15.83 -21.67
CA THR A 3 -55.85 15.01 -22.87
C THR A 3 -54.39 15.22 -23.27
N SER A 4 -53.75 14.18 -23.66
CA SER A 4 -52.58 14.19 -24.60
C SER A 4 -53.09 14.63 -25.99
N PRO A 5 -52.30 14.78 -27.11
CA PRO A 5 -50.94 14.31 -27.39
C PRO A 5 -50.13 15.16 -28.42
N SER A 6 -48.94 14.67 -28.71
CA SER A 6 -48.29 14.55 -30.05
C SER A 6 -47.60 15.75 -30.69
N LYS A 7 -46.33 15.60 -31.09
CA LYS A 7 -45.93 15.19 -32.46
C LYS A 7 -44.40 15.05 -32.60
N ALA A 8 -44.02 13.91 -33.09
CA ALA A 8 -42.71 13.63 -33.65
C ALA A 8 -42.51 14.45 -34.96
N ARG A 9 -41.28 14.79 -35.24
CA ARG A 9 -40.80 15.09 -36.60
C ARG A 9 -39.39 14.58 -36.81
N THR A 10 -39.33 13.46 -37.47
CA THR A 10 -38.20 12.97 -38.29
C THR A 10 -37.90 13.97 -39.41
N LEU A 11 -36.62 14.20 -39.69
CA LEU A 11 -36.16 14.66 -40.98
C LEU A 11 -34.85 13.96 -41.33
N GLN A 12 -34.95 13.32 -42.50
CA GLN A 12 -33.95 12.53 -43.22
C GLN A 12 -32.82 13.39 -43.79
N ALA A 13 -31.69 12.69 -44.00
CA ALA A 13 -30.59 13.10 -44.85
C ALA A 13 -30.97 13.10 -46.36
N PRO A 14 -30.18 13.74 -47.20
CA PRO A 14 -29.59 13.09 -48.36
C PRO A 14 -28.09 13.40 -48.45
N GLY A 15 -27.23 12.54 -48.80
CA GLY A 15 -26.85 11.67 -49.86
C GLY A 15 -26.62 12.30 -51.23
N LEU A 16 -25.37 12.29 -51.73
CA LEU A 16 -24.96 12.30 -53.17
C LEU A 16 -23.42 12.22 -53.19
N SER A 17 -22.80 11.12 -53.61
CA SER A 17 -22.52 10.59 -54.95
C SER A 17 -21.43 11.34 -55.72
N ILE A 18 -20.27 10.72 -55.81
CA ILE A 18 -19.47 10.30 -56.96
C ILE A 18 -19.42 11.24 -58.15
N ILE A 19 -18.22 11.59 -58.59
CA ILE A 19 -17.84 11.56 -60.03
C ILE A 19 -16.33 11.28 -60.13
N ALA A 20 -16.00 10.20 -60.85
CA ALA A 20 -14.70 9.87 -61.40
C ALA A 20 -14.51 10.63 -62.70
N LEU A 21 -13.32 11.07 -63.04
CA LEU A 21 -12.94 11.44 -64.37
C LEU A 21 -11.59 10.86 -64.77
N LEU A 22 -11.65 9.88 -65.66
CA LEU A 22 -10.54 9.42 -66.50
C LEU A 22 -10.19 10.48 -67.53
N ALA A 23 -8.92 10.70 -67.77
CA ALA A 23 -8.44 11.27 -69.06
C ALA A 23 -7.20 10.49 -69.50
N ILE A 24 -7.40 9.83 -70.64
CA ILE A 24 -6.40 9.15 -71.47
C ILE A 24 -5.92 10.16 -72.49
N PHE A 25 -4.63 10.17 -72.83
CA PHE A 25 -3.96 10.51 -74.12
C PHE A 25 -2.46 10.49 -73.82
N GLY A 26 -1.56 9.92 -74.58
CA GLY A 26 -1.56 9.37 -75.93
C GLY A 26 -0.09 9.14 -76.28
N CYS A 27 0.17 8.17 -77.11
CA CYS A 27 1.45 7.68 -77.58
C CYS A 27 2.34 8.75 -78.27
N ALA A 28 3.68 8.54 -78.09
CA ALA A 28 4.58 8.66 -79.24
C ALA A 28 5.81 7.76 -79.05
N ALA A 29 6.03 6.92 -80.02
CA ALA A 29 7.17 6.02 -80.14
C ALA A 29 8.36 6.74 -80.77
N SER A 30 9.59 6.43 -80.39
CA SER A 30 10.73 6.40 -81.26
C SER A 30 11.94 5.69 -80.70
N GLY A 31 12.40 4.65 -81.39
CA GLY A 31 13.78 4.36 -81.67
C GLY A 31 14.61 3.64 -80.59
N ALA A 32 14.70 2.33 -80.68
CA ALA A 32 15.75 1.58 -80.09
C ALA A 32 17.08 1.65 -80.82
N PRO A 33 18.21 1.55 -80.19
CA PRO A 33 19.29 0.71 -80.68
C PRO A 33 19.52 -0.50 -79.80
N THR A 34 19.62 -1.65 -80.46
CA THR A 34 19.97 -2.96 -79.91
C THR A 34 21.43 -2.92 -79.44
N VAL A 35 21.65 -3.05 -78.15
CA VAL A 35 22.97 -3.36 -77.63
C VAL A 35 23.00 -4.84 -77.28
N VAL A 36 23.91 -5.56 -77.93
CA VAL A 36 24.26 -6.94 -77.63
C VAL A 36 24.99 -6.93 -76.29
N VAL A 37 24.40 -7.54 -75.27
CA VAL A 37 25.06 -7.75 -74.00
C VAL A 37 25.59 -9.19 -74.01
N GLU A 38 26.92 -9.29 -73.99
CA GLU A 38 27.63 -10.54 -73.69
C GLU A 38 27.22 -11.06 -72.34
N ALA A 39 26.95 -12.38 -72.27
CA ALA A 39 26.59 -13.07 -71.04
C ALA A 39 27.76 -13.05 -70.04
N VAL A 40 27.60 -12.33 -68.97
CA VAL A 40 28.48 -12.40 -67.79
C VAL A 40 28.10 -13.66 -67.00
N PRO A 41 29.09 -14.48 -66.56
CA PRO A 41 28.81 -15.71 -65.79
C PRO A 41 28.09 -15.35 -64.47
N VAL A 42 27.00 -16.07 -64.20
CA VAL A 42 26.28 -16.02 -62.95
C VAL A 42 27.18 -16.49 -61.85
N VAL A 43 27.72 -15.56 -61.07
CA VAL A 43 28.32 -15.86 -59.75
C VAL A 43 27.17 -16.13 -58.80
N GLU A 44 27.05 -17.35 -58.30
CA GLU A 44 26.14 -17.69 -57.23
C GLU A 44 26.36 -16.72 -56.07
N PRO A 45 25.28 -16.11 -55.49
CA PRO A 45 25.45 -15.27 -54.34
C PRO A 45 25.92 -16.14 -53.16
N VAL A 46 27.18 -15.96 -52.75
CA VAL A 46 27.63 -16.36 -51.44
C VAL A 46 26.72 -15.68 -50.45
N SER A 47 25.87 -16.43 -49.77
CA SER A 47 25.11 -15.95 -48.64
C SER A 47 26.11 -15.62 -47.52
N VAL A 48 26.59 -14.39 -47.53
CA VAL A 48 27.20 -13.83 -46.34
C VAL A 48 26.05 -13.58 -45.37
N GLU A 49 25.86 -14.50 -44.44
CA GLU A 49 25.10 -14.17 -43.23
C GLU A 49 25.70 -12.85 -42.69
N PRO A 50 24.92 -11.82 -42.49
CA PRO A 50 25.44 -10.62 -41.86
C PRO A 50 26.01 -11.06 -40.52
N ALA A 51 27.33 -10.82 -40.31
CA ALA A 51 27.90 -10.91 -38.98
C ALA A 51 27.03 -10.07 -38.07
N ILE A 52 26.32 -10.72 -37.17
CA ILE A 52 25.56 -10.06 -36.11
C ILE A 52 26.65 -9.39 -35.30
N GLU A 53 26.79 -8.06 -35.42
CA GLU A 53 27.53 -7.29 -34.44
C GLU A 53 26.92 -7.64 -33.09
N GLU A 54 27.67 -8.35 -32.26
CA GLU A 54 27.28 -8.61 -30.88
C GLU A 54 27.14 -7.23 -30.21
N GLY A 55 25.90 -6.80 -29.99
CA GLY A 55 25.61 -5.60 -29.21
C GLY A 55 26.14 -5.75 -27.77
N PRO A 56 26.04 -4.76 -26.94
CA PRO A 56 26.52 -4.78 -25.56
C PRO A 56 25.79 -5.82 -24.67
N TYR A 57 24.87 -6.59 -25.22
CA TYR A 57 24.10 -7.62 -24.54
C TYR A 57 23.88 -8.84 -25.43
N THR A 58 23.63 -10.01 -24.82
CA THR A 58 23.35 -11.26 -25.52
C THR A 58 21.84 -11.46 -25.73
N ARG A 59 21.45 -12.28 -26.72
CA ARG A 59 20.04 -12.68 -26.92
C ARG A 59 19.45 -13.41 -25.69
N GLY A 60 20.29 -14.11 -24.91
CA GLY A 60 19.88 -14.73 -23.65
C GLY A 60 19.46 -13.67 -22.63
N GLN A 61 20.27 -12.64 -22.45
CA GLN A 61 19.95 -11.53 -21.53
C GLN A 61 18.67 -10.78 -21.95
N GLU A 62 18.45 -10.60 -23.26
CA GLU A 62 17.22 -10.00 -23.75
C GLU A 62 16.00 -10.88 -23.44
N ALA A 63 16.11 -12.21 -23.61
CA ALA A 63 15.05 -13.15 -23.31
C ALA A 63 14.74 -13.23 -21.81
N ASP A 64 15.76 -13.24 -20.95
CA ASP A 64 15.62 -13.28 -19.50
C ASP A 64 14.97 -11.99 -18.97
N MET A 65 15.43 -10.83 -19.44
CA MET A 65 14.80 -9.54 -19.09
C MET A 65 13.34 -9.48 -19.56
N ALA A 66 13.05 -10.04 -20.76
CA ALA A 66 11.69 -10.08 -21.29
C ALA A 66 10.72 -10.95 -20.46
N LEU A 67 11.25 -11.81 -19.58
CA LEU A 67 10.46 -12.54 -18.59
C LEU A 67 10.36 -11.79 -17.26
N LEU A 68 11.46 -11.22 -16.78
CA LEU A 68 11.52 -10.55 -15.46
C LEU A 68 10.76 -9.24 -15.42
N LEU A 69 10.86 -8.40 -16.44
CA LEU A 69 10.21 -7.09 -16.45
C LEU A 69 8.67 -7.17 -16.41
N PRO A 70 7.99 -8.07 -17.18
CA PRO A 70 6.57 -8.30 -17.02
C PRO A 70 6.18 -8.88 -15.64
N GLN A 71 7.03 -9.72 -15.02
CA GLN A 71 6.78 -10.22 -13.67
C GLN A 71 6.84 -9.10 -12.64
N ALA A 72 7.85 -8.21 -12.75
CA ALA A 72 7.92 -7.03 -11.91
C ALA A 72 6.69 -6.13 -12.08
N ARG A 73 6.21 -5.98 -13.33
CA ARG A 73 5.00 -5.23 -13.64
C ARG A 73 3.74 -5.87 -13.03
N SER A 74 3.58 -7.19 -13.20
CA SER A 74 2.45 -7.93 -12.61
C SER A 74 2.42 -7.79 -11.09
N ALA A 75 3.58 -7.94 -10.43
CA ALA A 75 3.69 -7.75 -8.99
C ALA A 75 3.28 -6.33 -8.56
N LEU A 76 3.66 -5.31 -9.34
CA LEU A 76 3.23 -3.92 -9.10
C LEU A 76 1.70 -3.78 -9.23
N ASP A 77 1.12 -4.36 -10.28
CA ASP A 77 -0.32 -4.31 -10.54
C ASP A 77 -1.11 -5.08 -9.45
N GLU A 78 -0.51 -6.13 -8.87
CA GLU A 78 -1.04 -6.91 -7.75
C GLU A 78 -0.73 -6.30 -6.38
N ARG A 79 -0.06 -5.14 -6.34
CA ARG A 79 0.38 -4.43 -5.13
C ARG A 79 1.39 -5.21 -4.26
N ASP A 80 2.07 -6.19 -4.83
CA ASP A 80 3.23 -6.82 -4.20
C ASP A 80 4.48 -5.97 -4.48
N PHE A 81 4.58 -4.89 -3.73
CA PHE A 81 5.58 -3.86 -3.96
C PHE A 81 7.01 -4.35 -3.71
N GLU A 82 7.21 -5.24 -2.74
CA GLU A 82 8.52 -5.80 -2.46
C GLU A 82 8.97 -6.74 -3.59
N LEU A 83 8.09 -7.57 -4.11
CA LEU A 83 8.41 -8.42 -5.26
C LEU A 83 8.67 -7.56 -6.51
N ALA A 84 7.87 -6.51 -6.72
CA ALA A 84 8.07 -5.56 -7.80
C ALA A 84 9.44 -4.87 -7.68
N GLU A 85 9.82 -4.41 -6.49
CA GLU A 85 11.12 -3.82 -6.19
C GLU A 85 12.25 -4.83 -6.44
N ALA A 86 12.16 -6.04 -5.89
CA ALA A 86 13.19 -7.07 -6.01
C ALA A 86 13.44 -7.48 -7.48
N ARG A 87 12.39 -7.73 -8.25
CA ARG A 87 12.50 -8.09 -9.68
C ARG A 87 13.04 -6.95 -10.52
N SER A 88 12.65 -5.72 -10.22
CA SER A 88 13.16 -4.54 -10.91
C SER A 88 14.63 -4.27 -10.59
N LEU A 89 15.06 -4.48 -9.35
CA LEU A 89 16.48 -4.43 -8.96
C LEU A 89 17.31 -5.49 -9.70
N GLU A 90 16.78 -6.69 -9.85
CA GLU A 90 17.42 -7.75 -10.63
C GLU A 90 17.62 -7.33 -12.09
N VAL A 91 16.58 -6.73 -12.71
CA VAL A 91 16.68 -6.19 -14.07
C VAL A 91 17.74 -5.10 -14.16
N GLU A 92 17.76 -4.15 -13.23
CA GLU A 92 18.72 -3.05 -13.22
C GLU A 92 20.18 -3.54 -13.01
N ALA A 93 20.37 -4.54 -12.12
CA ALA A 93 21.71 -5.05 -11.81
C ALA A 93 22.29 -5.95 -12.93
N GLN A 94 21.49 -6.78 -13.56
CA GLN A 94 21.97 -7.80 -14.49
C GLN A 94 21.77 -7.44 -15.96
N TYR A 95 20.81 -6.58 -16.28
CA TYR A 95 20.38 -6.29 -17.66
C TYR A 95 20.42 -4.80 -18.03
N SER A 96 21.18 -3.97 -17.32
CA SER A 96 21.23 -2.51 -17.50
C SER A 96 21.60 -2.07 -18.93
N THR A 97 22.25 -2.92 -19.71
CA THR A 97 22.63 -2.65 -21.12
C THR A 97 21.57 -3.08 -22.13
N VAL A 98 20.56 -3.83 -21.69
CA VAL A 98 19.49 -4.33 -22.58
C VAL A 98 18.47 -3.22 -22.81
N PRO A 99 18.07 -2.95 -24.08
CA PRO A 99 17.05 -1.95 -24.36
C PRO A 99 15.74 -2.22 -23.60
N GLY A 100 15.20 -1.19 -22.96
CA GLY A 100 14.00 -1.30 -22.16
C GLY A 100 14.24 -1.60 -20.67
N SER A 101 15.46 -1.95 -20.23
CA SER A 101 15.79 -2.15 -18.82
C SER A 101 15.50 -0.91 -17.96
N VAL A 102 15.55 0.27 -18.55
CA VAL A 102 15.23 1.55 -17.90
C VAL A 102 13.82 1.58 -17.29
N TYR A 103 12.89 0.79 -17.82
CA TYR A 103 11.54 0.67 -17.25
C TYR A 103 11.50 0.02 -15.86
N ALA A 104 12.55 -0.68 -15.47
CA ALA A 104 12.70 -1.16 -14.11
C ALA A 104 12.74 -0.01 -13.09
N LEU A 105 13.32 1.14 -13.46
CA LEU A 105 13.32 2.35 -12.61
C LEU A 105 11.91 2.86 -12.33
N TRP A 106 11.05 2.85 -13.36
CA TRP A 106 9.66 3.25 -13.22
C TRP A 106 8.89 2.31 -12.29
N ILE A 107 9.04 0.98 -12.46
CA ILE A 107 8.40 -0.01 -11.58
C ILE A 107 8.90 0.17 -10.14
N ARG A 108 10.21 0.35 -9.95
CA ARG A 108 10.78 0.59 -8.61
C ARG A 108 10.28 1.88 -7.97
N ALA A 109 10.16 2.96 -8.75
CA ALA A 109 9.62 4.22 -8.22
C ALA A 109 8.19 4.04 -7.68
N ARG A 110 7.34 3.32 -8.41
CA ARG A 110 5.98 2.97 -7.99
C ARG A 110 5.97 2.00 -6.80
N ALA A 111 6.86 1.02 -6.80
CA ALA A 111 7.00 0.10 -5.68
C ALA A 111 7.48 0.83 -4.41
N ALA A 112 8.47 1.71 -4.53
CA ALA A 112 8.94 2.53 -3.42
C ALA A 112 7.86 3.45 -2.86
N GLU A 113 6.99 4.01 -3.71
CA GLU A 113 5.80 4.75 -3.27
C GLU A 113 4.88 3.85 -2.45
N GLY A 114 4.50 2.67 -3.00
CA GLY A 114 3.65 1.70 -2.32
C GLY A 114 4.24 1.18 -1.00
N LEU A 115 5.56 1.08 -0.92
CA LEU A 115 6.30 0.73 0.29
C LEU A 115 6.48 1.90 1.28
N GLY A 116 5.97 3.13 0.94
CA GLY A 116 6.13 4.34 1.76
C GLY A 116 7.59 4.74 1.95
N LYS A 117 8.41 4.54 0.92
CA LYS A 117 9.82 4.99 0.84
C LYS A 117 9.90 6.23 -0.07
N PRO A 118 9.38 7.40 0.37
CA PRO A 118 9.24 8.56 -0.52
C PRO A 118 10.57 9.13 -0.99
N ASP A 119 11.64 9.06 -0.19
CA ASP A 119 12.98 9.50 -0.62
C ASP A 119 13.49 8.67 -1.79
N GLU A 120 13.34 7.35 -1.72
CA GLU A 120 13.76 6.42 -2.78
C GLU A 120 12.88 6.60 -4.03
N SER A 121 11.56 6.71 -3.86
CA SER A 121 10.63 6.99 -4.95
C SER A 121 11.02 8.28 -5.68
N LEU A 122 11.29 9.36 -4.95
CA LEU A 122 11.69 10.66 -5.51
C LEU A 122 12.98 10.57 -6.34
N GLU A 123 14.00 9.87 -5.83
CA GLU A 123 15.27 9.68 -6.54
C GLU A 123 15.06 8.90 -7.84
N LEU A 124 14.31 7.80 -7.77
CA LEU A 124 14.02 6.94 -8.92
C LEU A 124 13.19 7.65 -9.99
N VAL A 125 12.17 8.42 -9.60
CA VAL A 125 11.37 9.25 -10.51
C VAL A 125 12.26 10.23 -11.25
N ARG A 126 13.10 11.00 -10.54
CA ARG A 126 14.00 11.98 -11.15
C ARG A 126 14.98 11.32 -12.10
N ARG A 127 15.51 10.17 -11.73
CA ARG A 127 16.41 9.38 -12.58
C ARG A 127 15.68 8.86 -13.82
N PHE A 128 14.46 8.33 -13.70
CA PHE A 128 13.70 7.84 -14.84
C PHE A 128 13.31 8.96 -15.82
N ARG A 129 12.92 10.13 -15.30
CA ARG A 129 12.60 11.30 -16.14
C ARG A 129 13.73 11.70 -17.11
N THR A 130 14.99 11.47 -16.74
CA THR A 130 16.12 11.79 -17.64
C THR A 130 16.17 10.93 -18.92
N TYR A 131 15.42 9.82 -18.95
CA TYR A 131 15.32 8.94 -20.11
C TYR A 131 14.07 9.21 -20.97
N LEU A 132 13.14 10.04 -20.49
CA LEU A 132 11.91 10.37 -21.21
C LEU A 132 12.19 11.53 -22.19
N MET A 133 11.54 11.46 -23.34
CA MET A 133 11.56 12.53 -24.32
C MET A 133 10.42 13.51 -24.08
N GLU A 134 10.56 14.72 -24.54
CA GLU A 134 9.50 15.73 -24.56
C GLU A 134 8.26 15.19 -25.28
N GLY A 135 7.10 15.27 -24.63
CA GLY A 135 5.84 14.70 -25.13
C GLY A 135 5.63 13.22 -24.83
N ASP A 136 6.48 12.54 -24.05
CA ASP A 136 6.24 11.18 -23.59
C ASP A 136 5.04 11.13 -22.63
N GLU A 137 4.07 10.24 -22.90
CA GLU A 137 2.84 10.10 -22.09
C GLU A 137 3.11 9.85 -20.59
N ARG A 138 4.24 9.25 -20.26
CA ARG A 138 4.64 8.94 -18.88
C ARG A 138 5.15 10.16 -18.10
N LEU A 139 5.45 11.27 -18.76
CA LEU A 139 5.85 12.50 -18.05
C LEU A 139 4.77 12.95 -17.06
N ALA A 140 3.49 12.85 -17.45
CA ALA A 140 2.38 13.21 -16.57
C ALA A 140 2.33 12.32 -15.32
N GLU A 141 2.56 11.01 -15.46
CA GLU A 141 2.63 10.08 -14.34
C GLU A 141 3.84 10.36 -13.44
N MET A 142 4.99 10.66 -14.03
CA MET A 142 6.19 11.00 -13.27
C MET A 142 6.04 12.32 -12.51
N THR A 143 5.37 13.28 -13.09
CA THR A 143 5.01 14.55 -12.45
C THR A 143 4.14 14.30 -11.21
N LEU A 144 3.13 13.46 -11.35
CA LEU A 144 2.26 13.07 -10.24
C LEU A 144 3.06 12.38 -9.12
N LEU A 145 3.85 11.38 -9.46
CA LEU A 145 4.61 10.56 -8.52
C LEU A 145 5.71 11.38 -7.80
N GLU A 146 6.38 12.31 -8.50
CA GLU A 146 7.35 13.22 -7.89
C GLU A 146 6.70 14.10 -6.82
N GLY A 147 5.56 14.68 -7.15
CA GLY A 147 4.81 15.51 -6.20
C GLY A 147 4.27 14.70 -5.01
N ASP A 148 3.76 13.49 -5.26
CA ASP A 148 3.26 12.62 -4.20
C ASP A 148 4.39 12.20 -3.23
N ALA A 149 5.58 11.88 -3.74
CA ALA A 149 6.75 11.60 -2.93
C ALA A 149 7.20 12.82 -2.09
N LEU A 150 7.24 14.00 -2.70
CA LEU A 150 7.57 15.24 -1.99
C LEU A 150 6.54 15.56 -0.90
N GLN A 151 5.25 15.34 -1.18
CA GLN A 151 4.20 15.52 -0.21
C GLN A 151 4.32 14.55 0.98
N ALA A 152 4.67 13.29 0.72
CA ALA A 152 4.92 12.30 1.76
C ALA A 152 6.12 12.68 2.66
N LEU A 153 7.09 13.41 2.11
CA LEU A 153 8.23 13.98 2.85
C LEU A 153 7.88 15.27 3.62
N GLY A 154 6.63 15.74 3.55
CA GLY A 154 6.21 17.01 4.17
C GLY A 154 6.69 18.26 3.42
N ARG A 155 7.23 18.12 2.21
CA ARG A 155 7.76 19.21 1.37
C ARG A 155 6.66 19.78 0.48
N THR A 156 5.57 20.27 1.11
CA THR A 156 4.32 20.63 0.41
C THR A 156 4.49 21.67 -0.69
N ALA A 157 5.32 22.69 -0.48
CA ALA A 157 5.57 23.72 -1.51
C ALA A 157 6.25 23.14 -2.74
N GLU A 158 7.22 22.26 -2.54
CA GLU A 158 7.91 21.57 -3.64
C GLU A 158 7.00 20.53 -4.31
N ALA A 159 6.13 19.88 -3.56
CA ALA A 159 5.13 18.97 -4.10
C ALA A 159 4.17 19.72 -5.05
N VAL A 160 3.64 20.87 -4.61
CA VAL A 160 2.79 21.71 -5.46
C VAL A 160 3.55 22.17 -6.70
N ALA A 161 4.81 22.58 -6.58
CA ALA A 161 5.65 22.93 -7.73
C ALA A 161 5.83 21.76 -8.71
N ALA A 162 6.04 20.54 -8.18
CA ALA A 162 6.24 19.34 -8.98
C ALA A 162 4.96 18.90 -9.72
N TRP A 163 3.78 19.04 -9.11
CA TRP A 163 2.51 18.73 -9.76
C TRP A 163 2.10 19.74 -10.84
N LEU A 164 2.66 20.96 -10.82
CA LEU A 164 2.41 21.95 -11.85
C LEU A 164 3.21 21.57 -13.11
N PRO A 165 2.56 21.47 -14.27
CA PRO A 165 3.24 21.10 -15.51
C PRO A 165 4.20 22.20 -15.97
N ALA A 166 5.27 21.81 -16.64
CA ALA A 166 6.00 22.74 -17.49
C ALA A 166 5.09 23.26 -18.63
N PRO A 167 5.34 24.44 -19.20
CA PRO A 167 4.44 25.11 -20.14
C PRO A 167 3.99 24.29 -21.35
N ASP A 168 4.74 23.25 -21.74
CA ASP A 168 4.48 22.42 -22.92
C ASP A 168 4.27 20.93 -22.57
N GLU A 169 4.16 20.57 -21.28
CA GLU A 169 3.93 19.20 -20.84
C GLU A 169 2.42 18.89 -20.68
N PRO A 170 1.98 17.66 -21.02
CA PRO A 170 0.61 17.23 -20.76
C PRO A 170 0.36 17.19 -19.24
N VAL A 171 -0.77 17.75 -18.81
CA VAL A 171 -1.18 17.79 -17.41
C VAL A 171 -2.08 16.60 -17.12
N ALA A 172 -1.73 15.81 -16.14
CA ALA A 172 -2.68 14.86 -15.58
C ALA A 172 -3.78 15.62 -14.80
N GLU A 173 -5.04 15.25 -15.00
CA GLU A 173 -6.17 15.84 -14.28
C GLU A 173 -6.01 15.66 -12.76
N GLU A 174 -5.42 14.51 -12.37
CA GLU A 174 -5.09 14.22 -10.97
C GLU A 174 -4.05 15.18 -10.38
N SER A 175 -3.07 15.64 -11.15
CA SER A 175 -2.08 16.64 -10.70
C SER A 175 -2.74 17.95 -10.31
N LEU A 176 -3.69 18.43 -11.11
CA LEU A 176 -4.45 19.64 -10.80
C LEU A 176 -5.29 19.47 -9.53
N SER A 177 -5.93 18.32 -9.37
CA SER A 177 -6.69 17.99 -8.16
C SER A 177 -5.77 17.97 -6.92
N ARG A 178 -4.56 17.42 -7.02
CA ARG A 178 -3.55 17.46 -5.95
C ARG A 178 -3.16 18.91 -5.59
N VAL A 179 -2.87 19.72 -6.60
CA VAL A 179 -2.56 21.16 -6.40
C VAL A 179 -3.73 21.84 -5.70
N GLU A 180 -4.96 21.64 -6.16
CA GLU A 180 -6.15 22.24 -5.57
C GLU A 180 -6.32 21.86 -4.09
N GLY A 181 -6.05 20.61 -3.73
CA GLY A 181 -6.10 20.11 -2.35
C GLY A 181 -4.98 20.62 -1.43
N GLN A 182 -3.83 21.03 -1.98
CA GLN A 182 -2.64 21.37 -1.19
C GLN A 182 -2.25 22.85 -1.25
N VAL A 183 -2.55 23.55 -2.33
CA VAL A 183 -2.16 24.96 -2.53
C VAL A 183 -2.66 25.86 -1.40
N GLY A 184 -3.84 25.56 -0.86
CA GLY A 184 -4.42 26.26 0.29
C GLY A 184 -3.64 26.06 1.60
N LYS A 185 -2.70 25.15 1.70
CA LYS A 185 -1.86 24.91 2.88
C LYS A 185 -0.56 25.71 2.86
N LEU A 186 -0.21 26.29 1.72
CA LEU A 186 1.03 27.03 1.56
C LEU A 186 0.96 28.39 2.24
N THR A 187 2.08 28.83 2.78
CA THR A 187 2.27 30.16 3.32
C THR A 187 2.30 31.22 2.22
N GLU A 188 2.12 32.50 2.58
CA GLU A 188 2.25 33.60 1.63
C GLU A 188 3.64 33.65 0.99
N SER A 189 4.70 33.31 1.73
CA SER A 189 6.08 33.26 1.20
C SER A 189 6.25 32.18 0.16
N GLU A 190 5.82 30.94 0.45
CA GLU A 190 5.91 29.79 -0.45
C GLU A 190 5.11 30.01 -1.75
N LEU A 191 3.90 30.57 -1.64
CA LEU A 191 3.12 30.95 -2.82
C LEU A 191 3.83 32.06 -3.63
N GLY A 192 4.46 33.00 -2.94
CA GLY A 192 5.24 34.06 -3.58
C GLY A 192 6.44 33.53 -4.37
N GLU A 193 7.13 32.53 -3.83
CA GLU A 193 8.26 31.85 -4.51
C GLU A 193 7.77 31.06 -5.75
N LEU A 194 6.67 30.33 -5.65
CA LEU A 194 6.07 29.63 -6.79
C LEU A 194 5.71 30.60 -7.93
N ILE A 195 5.21 31.78 -7.61
CA ILE A 195 4.85 32.81 -8.60
C ILE A 195 6.09 33.42 -9.27
N GLN A 196 7.22 33.46 -8.59
CA GLN A 196 8.48 34.02 -9.15
C GLN A 196 9.20 33.04 -10.04
N SER A 197 8.95 31.73 -9.94
CA SER A 197 9.66 30.71 -10.72
C SER A 197 9.33 30.71 -12.21
N GLU A 198 8.36 31.50 -12.68
CA GLU A 198 7.85 31.58 -14.07
C GLU A 198 7.40 30.22 -14.68
N GLU A 199 7.79 29.10 -14.08
CA GLU A 199 7.42 27.75 -14.45
C GLU A 199 6.12 27.38 -13.72
N GLY A 200 5.07 27.09 -14.47
CA GLY A 200 3.80 26.59 -13.91
C GLY A 200 2.90 27.63 -13.24
N LEU A 201 2.93 28.88 -13.70
CA LEU A 201 1.99 29.92 -13.26
C LEU A 201 0.56 29.53 -13.64
N VAL A 202 -0.19 29.03 -12.67
CA VAL A 202 -1.61 28.71 -12.86
C VAL A 202 -2.47 29.71 -12.08
N ALA A 203 -3.64 29.97 -12.63
CA ALA A 203 -4.62 30.86 -12.03
C ALA A 203 -4.95 30.50 -10.57
N LEU A 204 -4.92 29.20 -10.23
CA LEU A 204 -5.20 28.70 -8.88
C LEU A 204 -4.15 29.18 -7.86
N VAL A 205 -2.86 29.10 -8.18
CA VAL A 205 -1.77 29.59 -7.29
C VAL A 205 -1.88 31.11 -7.08
N LEU A 206 -2.19 31.85 -8.15
CA LEU A 206 -2.43 33.29 -8.06
C LEU A 206 -3.63 33.63 -7.19
N ALA A 207 -4.73 32.89 -7.32
CA ALA A 207 -5.93 33.11 -6.53
C ALA A 207 -5.69 32.86 -5.05
N GLU A 208 -4.97 31.78 -4.73
CA GLU A 208 -4.63 31.43 -3.34
C GLU A 208 -3.64 32.44 -2.76
N TYR A 209 -2.64 32.89 -3.52
CA TYR A 209 -1.74 33.96 -3.08
C TYR A 209 -2.48 35.27 -2.82
N ALA A 210 -3.44 35.62 -3.67
CA ALA A 210 -4.29 36.79 -3.44
C ALA A 210 -5.09 36.66 -2.13
N PHE A 211 -5.61 35.49 -1.85
CA PHE A 211 -6.31 35.21 -0.60
C PHE A 211 -5.38 35.38 0.62
N ARG A 212 -4.15 34.84 0.58
CA ARG A 212 -3.17 35.04 1.65
C ARG A 212 -2.82 36.51 1.88
N GLN A 213 -2.59 37.26 0.81
CA GLN A 213 -2.33 38.68 0.87
C GLN A 213 -3.54 39.45 1.46
N TYR A 214 -4.77 39.02 1.17
CA TYR A 214 -5.97 39.62 1.74
C TYR A 214 -6.07 39.35 3.25
N ALA A 215 -5.84 38.09 3.65
CA ALA A 215 -5.87 37.65 5.02
C ALA A 215 -4.77 38.28 5.89
N SER A 216 -3.59 38.57 5.32
CA SER A 216 -2.50 39.30 5.99
C SER A 216 -2.74 40.84 6.05
N GLY A 217 -3.85 41.32 5.50
CA GLY A 217 -4.20 42.76 5.49
C GLY A 217 -3.65 43.54 4.31
N ALA A 218 -2.92 42.87 3.37
CA ALA A 218 -2.36 43.51 2.18
C ALA A 218 -3.41 43.71 1.06
N ALA A 219 -4.59 44.23 1.36
CA ALA A 219 -5.76 44.25 0.49
C ALA A 219 -5.52 44.85 -0.92
N ARG A 220 -4.60 45.83 -1.06
CA ARG A 220 -4.27 46.40 -2.39
C ARG A 220 -3.46 45.46 -3.23
N ALA A 221 -2.52 44.74 -2.63
CA ALA A 221 -1.72 43.69 -3.32
C ALA A 221 -2.63 42.54 -3.70
N ALA A 222 -3.42 42.04 -2.74
CA ALA A 222 -4.40 40.99 -2.92
C ALA A 222 -5.30 41.20 -4.15
N ARG A 223 -5.93 42.39 -4.26
CA ARG A 223 -6.79 42.71 -5.39
C ARG A 223 -6.06 42.72 -6.74
N ARG A 224 -4.79 43.15 -6.78
CA ARG A 224 -4.00 43.08 -8.02
C ARG A 224 -3.68 41.64 -8.40
N THR A 225 -3.32 40.82 -7.42
CA THR A 225 -3.03 39.40 -7.66
C THR A 225 -4.31 38.64 -8.05
N ALA A 226 -5.44 38.92 -7.42
CA ALA A 226 -6.74 38.34 -7.78
C ALA A 226 -7.17 38.68 -9.21
N ALA A 227 -6.97 39.94 -9.63
CA ALA A 227 -7.22 40.34 -11.01
C ALA A 227 -6.33 39.55 -12.00
N ARG A 228 -5.04 39.38 -11.68
CA ARG A 228 -4.14 38.54 -12.48
C ARG A 228 -4.61 37.09 -12.55
N ALA A 229 -5.13 36.51 -11.47
CA ALA A 229 -5.68 35.16 -11.50
C ALA A 229 -6.81 35.01 -12.51
N LEU A 230 -7.71 36.01 -12.59
CA LEU A 230 -8.78 36.04 -13.58
C LEU A 230 -8.25 36.24 -15.00
N ASP A 231 -7.22 37.08 -15.19
CA ASP A 231 -6.56 37.27 -16.49
C ASP A 231 -5.87 36.00 -16.99
N TYR A 232 -5.40 35.13 -16.06
CA TYR A 232 -4.85 33.81 -16.34
C TYR A 232 -5.93 32.72 -16.52
N GLY A 233 -7.21 33.09 -16.58
CA GLY A 233 -8.30 32.18 -16.86
C GLY A 233 -8.74 31.35 -15.65
N ALA A 234 -8.72 31.93 -14.44
CA ALA A 234 -9.24 31.28 -13.25
C ALA A 234 -10.66 30.75 -13.47
N THR A 235 -10.90 29.50 -13.09
CA THR A 235 -12.22 28.84 -13.15
C THR A 235 -12.51 28.13 -11.82
N GLY A 236 -13.77 27.76 -11.59
CA GLY A 236 -14.17 26.98 -10.44
C GLY A 236 -13.83 27.65 -9.09
N ARG A 237 -13.07 26.96 -8.24
CA ARG A 237 -12.63 27.47 -6.93
C ARG A 237 -11.73 28.71 -7.06
N ALA A 238 -10.78 28.69 -7.98
CA ALA A 238 -9.85 29.80 -8.19
C ALA A 238 -10.56 31.09 -8.59
N GLU A 239 -11.57 31.00 -9.46
CA GLU A 239 -12.40 32.15 -9.87
C GLU A 239 -13.19 32.71 -8.69
N ARG A 240 -13.90 31.86 -7.92
CA ARG A 240 -14.65 32.31 -6.75
C ARG A 240 -13.75 32.99 -5.72
N LEU A 241 -12.58 32.40 -5.44
CA LEU A 241 -11.61 32.96 -4.51
C LEU A 241 -11.11 34.33 -4.97
N ALA A 242 -10.74 34.47 -6.25
CA ALA A 242 -10.30 35.74 -6.81
C ALA A 242 -11.42 36.79 -6.76
N LEU A 243 -12.65 36.41 -7.10
CA LEU A 243 -13.82 37.32 -7.02
C LEU A 243 -14.13 37.71 -5.56
N GLY A 244 -14.04 36.78 -4.62
CA GLY A 244 -14.20 37.05 -3.19
C GLY A 244 -13.21 38.08 -2.66
N VAL A 245 -11.90 37.92 -3.04
CA VAL A 245 -10.87 38.91 -2.70
C VAL A 245 -11.16 40.29 -3.31
N LEU A 246 -11.60 40.32 -4.56
CA LEU A 246 -11.97 41.60 -5.19
C LEU A 246 -13.16 42.26 -4.53
N ALA A 247 -14.17 41.50 -4.15
CA ALA A 247 -15.34 41.95 -3.44
C ALA A 247 -15.04 42.34 -1.98
N GLY A 248 -13.98 41.76 -1.40
CA GLY A 248 -13.65 41.93 0.02
C GLY A 248 -14.45 41.00 0.93
N ASP A 249 -15.01 39.93 0.40
CA ASP A 249 -15.71 38.87 1.12
C ASP A 249 -15.14 37.50 0.74
N VAL A 250 -14.43 36.91 1.69
CA VAL A 250 -13.77 35.61 1.53
C VAL A 250 -14.24 34.59 2.58
N SER A 251 -15.37 34.87 3.22
CA SER A 251 -15.88 34.06 4.34
C SER A 251 -16.18 32.60 3.95
N GLU A 252 -16.58 32.35 2.71
CA GLU A 252 -16.86 31.01 2.18
C GLU A 252 -15.62 30.11 2.06
N PHE A 253 -14.41 30.68 2.15
CA PHE A 253 -13.15 29.95 1.95
C PHE A 253 -12.47 29.52 3.25
N PHE A 254 -13.07 29.82 4.38
CA PHE A 254 -12.63 29.26 5.66
C PHE A 254 -13.26 27.87 5.84
N VAL A 255 -12.50 26.82 5.55
CA VAL A 255 -12.99 25.44 5.61
C VAL A 255 -12.68 24.84 6.97
N VAL A 256 -13.72 24.46 7.72
CA VAL A 256 -13.61 23.56 8.86
C VAL A 256 -13.94 22.15 8.37
N THR A 257 -12.96 21.29 8.35
CA THR A 257 -13.14 19.87 8.05
C THR A 257 -13.58 19.13 9.31
N ARG A 258 -14.55 18.22 9.23
CA ARG A 258 -15.02 17.45 10.38
C ARG A 258 -14.78 15.97 10.20
N ILE A 259 -14.29 15.33 11.26
CA ILE A 259 -14.28 13.86 11.39
C ILE A 259 -15.13 13.47 12.60
N GLY A 260 -15.85 12.36 12.47
CA GLY A 260 -16.70 11.85 13.54
C GLY A 260 -16.00 10.80 14.40
N ALA A 261 -16.45 10.63 15.64
CA ALA A 261 -16.09 9.50 16.47
C ALA A 261 -17.31 8.97 17.22
N ILE A 262 -17.60 7.68 17.11
CA ILE A 262 -18.69 6.99 17.83
C ILE A 262 -18.04 6.14 18.92
N LEU A 263 -18.11 6.60 20.15
CA LEU A 263 -17.39 6.02 21.29
C LEU A 263 -18.33 5.79 22.48
N PRO A 264 -18.14 4.76 23.31
CA PRO A 264 -18.97 4.48 24.49
C PRO A 264 -18.56 5.39 25.69
N THR A 265 -18.78 6.69 25.58
CA THR A 265 -18.38 7.68 26.58
C THR A 265 -19.21 7.63 27.86
N SER A 266 -20.43 7.08 27.82
CA SER A 266 -21.29 6.83 28.99
C SER A 266 -21.44 5.36 29.36
N GLY A 267 -20.69 4.44 28.77
CA GLY A 267 -20.74 3.01 29.01
C GLY A 267 -20.25 2.58 30.41
N SER A 268 -20.01 1.30 30.60
CA SER A 268 -19.40 0.77 31.82
C SER A 268 -18.03 1.42 32.10
N PRO A 269 -17.53 1.44 33.34
CA PRO A 269 -16.23 2.06 33.65
C PRO A 269 -15.07 1.56 32.79
N SER A 270 -15.02 0.25 32.48
CA SER A 270 -14.01 -0.34 31.59
C SER A 270 -14.15 0.11 30.15
N LEU A 271 -15.38 0.18 29.63
CA LEU A 271 -15.63 0.69 28.27
C LEU A 271 -15.28 2.17 28.13
N ARG A 272 -15.59 2.99 29.16
CA ARG A 272 -15.20 4.40 29.18
C ARG A 272 -13.70 4.59 29.17
N GLN A 273 -12.97 3.86 30.05
CA GLN A 273 -11.51 3.93 30.09
C GLN A 273 -10.90 3.56 28.71
N PHE A 274 -11.48 2.56 28.06
CA PHE A 274 -11.06 2.16 26.73
C PHE A 274 -11.37 3.24 25.68
N ALA A 275 -12.58 3.82 25.72
CA ALA A 275 -12.98 4.93 24.85
C ALA A 275 -12.11 6.18 25.06
N ASP A 276 -11.73 6.47 26.32
CA ASP A 276 -10.83 7.57 26.65
C ASP A 276 -9.45 7.35 26.00
N GLY A 277 -8.90 6.13 26.05
CA GLY A 277 -7.64 5.78 25.38
C GLY A 277 -7.72 5.98 23.86
N ILE A 278 -8.78 5.49 23.21
CA ILE A 278 -9.01 5.74 21.78
C ILE A 278 -9.08 7.25 21.49
N GLN A 279 -9.83 8.00 22.28
CA GLN A 279 -9.96 9.45 22.09
C GLN A 279 -8.63 10.20 22.28
N GLU A 280 -7.79 9.75 23.20
CA GLU A 280 -6.44 10.29 23.37
C GLU A 280 -5.60 10.10 22.10
N GLY A 281 -5.62 8.91 21.51
CA GLY A 281 -4.95 8.65 20.24
C GLY A 281 -5.45 9.53 19.11
N ILE A 282 -6.77 9.67 18.96
CA ILE A 282 -7.38 10.57 17.98
C ILE A 282 -6.86 12.01 18.14
N ARG A 283 -6.78 12.51 19.37
CA ARG A 283 -6.27 13.87 19.64
C ARG A 283 -4.81 14.04 19.23
N ILE A 284 -3.97 13.02 19.45
CA ILE A 284 -2.57 13.07 19.01
C ILE A 284 -2.49 13.08 17.48
N ALA A 285 -3.33 12.34 16.78
CA ALA A 285 -3.39 12.40 15.32
C ALA A 285 -3.79 13.80 14.84
N LEU A 286 -4.83 14.39 15.44
CA LEU A 286 -5.26 15.76 15.12
C LEU A 286 -4.16 16.79 15.39
N GLU A 287 -3.38 16.65 16.46
CA GLU A 287 -2.26 17.53 16.76
C GLU A 287 -1.16 17.44 15.71
N ILE A 288 -0.73 16.21 15.38
CA ILE A 288 0.34 15.99 14.40
C ILE A 288 -0.08 16.47 13.00
N PHE A 289 -1.27 16.10 12.55
CA PHE A 289 -1.78 16.49 11.23
C PHE A 289 -2.22 17.95 11.18
N GLY A 290 -2.75 18.50 12.29
CA GLY A 290 -3.12 19.91 12.38
C GLY A 290 -1.93 20.84 12.20
N GLN A 291 -0.77 20.51 12.74
CA GLN A 291 0.48 21.27 12.53
C GLN A 291 0.90 21.27 11.05
N ALA A 292 0.56 20.23 10.31
CA ALA A 292 0.87 20.10 8.88
C ALA A 292 -0.15 20.81 7.97
N GLN A 293 -1.37 21.10 8.45
CA GLN A 293 -2.45 21.69 7.64
C GLN A 293 -2.34 23.21 7.43
N GLY A 294 -1.57 23.92 8.26
CA GLY A 294 -1.47 25.37 8.21
C GLY A 294 -2.69 26.09 8.86
N ILE A 295 -2.62 27.43 8.92
CA ILE A 295 -3.53 28.27 9.71
C ILE A 295 -4.98 28.38 9.19
N TRP A 296 -5.29 27.81 8.02
CA TRP A 296 -6.58 28.03 7.33
C TRP A 296 -7.46 26.77 7.22
N ALA A 297 -6.95 25.63 7.67
CA ALA A 297 -7.71 24.39 7.71
C ALA A 297 -7.68 23.84 9.14
N GLU A 298 -8.83 23.75 9.76
CA GLU A 298 -9.00 23.16 11.09
C GLU A 298 -9.81 21.87 10.93
N THR A 299 -9.33 20.78 11.54
CA THR A 299 -10.10 19.55 11.61
C THR A 299 -10.76 19.45 12.98
N GLU A 300 -12.08 19.52 12.99
CA GLU A 300 -12.91 19.39 14.19
C GLU A 300 -13.29 17.93 14.43
N LEU A 301 -13.13 17.45 15.66
CA LEU A 301 -13.60 16.14 16.09
C LEU A 301 -15.01 16.25 16.66
N VAL A 302 -15.99 15.59 16.00
CA VAL A 302 -17.36 15.47 16.48
C VAL A 302 -17.52 14.12 17.18
N VAL A 303 -17.70 14.11 18.50
CA VAL A 303 -17.88 12.88 19.28
C VAL A 303 -19.35 12.63 19.57
N GLN A 304 -19.81 11.41 19.28
CA GLN A 304 -21.14 10.92 19.64
C GLN A 304 -21.02 9.70 20.56
N ASP A 305 -21.86 9.69 21.60
CA ASP A 305 -21.89 8.62 22.58
C ASP A 305 -22.71 7.41 22.09
N SER A 306 -22.08 6.24 22.02
CA SER A 306 -22.77 4.98 21.71
C SER A 306 -23.39 4.30 22.94
N GLY A 307 -23.13 4.80 24.16
CA GLY A 307 -23.57 4.15 25.40
C GLY A 307 -22.95 2.77 25.65
N GLY A 308 -22.24 2.21 24.66
CA GLY A 308 -21.61 0.88 24.70
C GLY A 308 -22.56 -0.25 24.25
N ASP A 309 -23.58 0.05 23.47
CA ASP A 309 -24.46 -0.94 22.87
C ASP A 309 -24.82 -0.61 21.42
N ASP A 310 -25.41 -1.59 20.73
CA ASP A 310 -25.69 -1.53 19.28
C ASP A 310 -26.75 -0.46 18.95
N ILE A 311 -27.73 -0.26 19.83
CA ILE A 311 -28.81 0.72 19.65
C ILE A 311 -28.25 2.13 19.78
N GLY A 312 -27.43 2.36 20.80
CA GLY A 312 -26.74 3.62 21.00
C GLY A 312 -25.82 3.98 19.84
N ALA A 313 -25.08 3.01 19.32
CA ALA A 313 -24.21 3.19 18.16
C ALA A 313 -25.01 3.60 16.91
N ARG A 314 -26.16 2.99 16.67
CA ARG A 314 -27.07 3.36 15.58
C ARG A 314 -27.62 4.78 15.71
N ILE A 315 -27.97 5.19 16.93
CA ILE A 315 -28.45 6.57 17.21
C ILE A 315 -27.33 7.57 16.98
N ALA A 316 -26.15 7.27 17.49
CA ALA A 316 -24.94 8.08 17.31
C ALA A 316 -24.58 8.24 15.83
N PHE A 317 -24.65 7.16 15.05
CA PHE A 317 -24.39 7.20 13.60
C PHE A 317 -25.41 8.08 12.86
N THR A 318 -26.69 7.98 13.19
CA THR A 318 -27.72 8.86 12.60
C THR A 318 -27.44 10.35 12.88
N ALA A 319 -26.89 10.68 14.05
CA ALA A 319 -26.45 12.05 14.35
C ALA A 319 -25.22 12.45 13.52
N MET A 320 -24.31 11.52 13.24
CA MET A 320 -23.14 11.76 12.36
C MET A 320 -23.53 12.07 10.92
N GLU A 321 -24.52 11.35 10.36
CA GLU A 321 -25.02 11.61 8.99
C GLU A 321 -25.50 13.06 8.80
N THR A 322 -25.89 13.75 9.88
CA THR A 322 -26.34 15.16 9.85
C THR A 322 -25.24 16.16 10.23
N SER A 323 -24.05 15.68 10.60
CA SER A 323 -22.97 16.51 11.14
C SER A 323 -21.90 16.92 10.11
N ASP A 324 -22.12 16.61 8.84
CA ASP A 324 -21.23 16.95 7.72
C ASP A 324 -19.78 16.50 7.96
N VAL A 325 -19.62 15.24 8.43
CA VAL A 325 -18.30 14.62 8.67
C VAL A 325 -17.80 13.91 7.43
N LEU A 326 -16.51 13.97 7.15
CA LEU A 326 -15.88 13.26 6.01
C LEU A 326 -15.69 11.78 6.27
N GLY A 327 -15.51 11.37 7.51
CA GLY A 327 -15.35 9.98 7.92
C GLY A 327 -15.61 9.81 9.41
N VAL A 328 -15.79 8.57 9.86
CA VAL A 328 -16.16 8.23 11.23
C VAL A 328 -15.20 7.19 11.81
N ILE A 329 -14.73 7.43 13.03
CA ILE A 329 -13.93 6.51 13.82
C ILE A 329 -14.85 5.78 14.80
N GLY A 330 -14.72 4.46 14.90
CA GLY A 330 -15.66 3.64 15.64
C GLY A 330 -16.87 3.21 14.79
N PRO A 331 -17.83 2.49 15.40
CA PRO A 331 -17.87 2.10 16.81
C PRO A 331 -16.81 1.04 17.16
N LEU A 332 -16.64 0.78 18.47
CA LEU A 332 -15.58 -0.11 18.97
C LEU A 332 -15.98 -1.59 18.97
N GLN A 333 -17.27 -1.89 19.09
CA GLN A 333 -17.79 -3.24 19.24
C GLN A 333 -18.30 -3.80 17.92
N GLU A 334 -18.16 -5.11 17.73
CA GLU A 334 -18.58 -5.83 16.52
C GLU A 334 -20.06 -5.59 16.20
N GLY A 335 -20.98 -5.90 17.12
CA GLY A 335 -22.42 -5.73 16.91
C GLY A 335 -22.81 -4.30 16.53
N ALA A 336 -22.17 -3.31 17.19
CA ALA A 336 -22.36 -1.91 16.87
C ALA A 336 -21.85 -1.54 15.47
N LEU A 337 -20.74 -2.14 15.01
CA LEU A 337 -20.21 -1.92 13.65
C LEU A 337 -21.18 -2.50 12.60
N PHE A 338 -21.74 -3.67 12.84
CA PHE A 338 -22.76 -4.27 11.96
C PHE A 338 -24.03 -3.42 11.86
N GLU A 339 -24.50 -2.88 12.99
CA GLU A 339 -25.67 -1.96 13.00
C GLU A 339 -25.39 -0.67 12.23
N VAL A 340 -24.20 -0.09 12.37
CA VAL A 340 -23.79 1.10 11.62
C VAL A 340 -23.69 0.78 10.14
N ALA A 341 -22.99 -0.29 9.76
CA ALA A 341 -22.84 -0.70 8.36
C ALA A 341 -24.19 -0.93 7.68
N GLY A 342 -25.11 -1.64 8.34
CA GLY A 342 -26.47 -1.89 7.81
C GLY A 342 -27.32 -0.62 7.64
N ARG A 343 -26.89 0.51 8.23
CA ARG A 343 -27.58 1.80 8.14
C ARG A 343 -26.99 2.73 7.08
N MET A 344 -25.76 2.55 6.71
CA MET A 344 -25.08 3.42 5.73
C MET A 344 -25.86 3.49 4.42
N GLN A 345 -26.15 4.70 3.94
CA GLN A 345 -26.88 4.95 2.70
C GLN A 345 -26.04 5.66 1.63
N GLY A 346 -24.83 6.11 1.97
CA GLY A 346 -23.94 6.86 1.09
C GLY A 346 -22.46 6.48 1.29
N PRO A 347 -21.58 7.03 0.48
CA PRO A 347 -20.16 6.84 0.61
C PRO A 347 -19.66 7.52 1.89
N LEU A 348 -19.26 6.77 2.88
CA LEU A 348 -18.68 7.26 4.12
C LEU A 348 -17.66 6.26 4.65
N ALA A 349 -16.46 6.72 4.98
CA ALA A 349 -15.46 5.89 5.63
C ALA A 349 -15.80 5.73 7.11
N VAL A 350 -15.98 4.47 7.55
CA VAL A 350 -16.20 4.09 8.95
C VAL A 350 -15.08 3.16 9.37
N ILE A 351 -14.22 3.60 10.29
CA ILE A 351 -13.04 2.87 10.72
C ILE A 351 -13.18 2.46 12.19
N SER A 352 -13.46 1.18 12.44
CA SER A 352 -13.45 0.65 13.80
C SER A 352 -12.01 0.41 14.26
N PRO A 353 -11.57 0.98 15.39
CA PRO A 353 -10.25 0.66 15.95
C PRO A 353 -10.13 -0.78 16.42
N THR A 354 -11.22 -1.45 16.81
CA THR A 354 -11.16 -2.66 17.65
C THR A 354 -12.10 -3.78 17.28
N SER A 355 -12.98 -3.62 16.30
CA SER A 355 -13.84 -4.72 15.87
C SER A 355 -13.00 -5.85 15.26
N PRO A 356 -13.12 -7.10 15.75
CA PRO A 356 -12.38 -8.22 15.17
C PRO A 356 -12.90 -8.63 13.79
N VAL A 357 -14.12 -8.21 13.44
CA VAL A 357 -14.79 -8.59 12.19
C VAL A 357 -15.26 -7.34 11.45
N VAL A 358 -15.12 -7.34 10.14
CA VAL A 358 -15.69 -6.33 9.23
C VAL A 358 -16.91 -6.94 8.55
N PRO A 359 -18.08 -6.24 8.54
CA PRO A 359 -19.24 -6.70 7.79
C PRO A 359 -18.95 -6.83 6.29
N GLU A 360 -19.24 -7.98 5.71
CA GLU A 360 -19.05 -8.21 4.29
C GLU A 360 -20.10 -7.47 3.44
N GLY A 361 -19.69 -7.02 2.24
CA GLY A 361 -20.56 -6.36 1.26
C GLY A 361 -20.80 -4.88 1.50
N PHE A 362 -20.13 -4.25 2.45
CA PHE A 362 -20.22 -2.82 2.72
C PHE A 362 -18.91 -2.11 2.38
N ARG A 363 -18.94 -1.31 1.31
CA ARG A 363 -17.81 -0.44 0.95
C ARG A 363 -17.64 0.68 1.98
N GLY A 364 -16.41 0.97 2.38
CA GLY A 364 -16.09 2.06 3.29
C GLY A 364 -16.16 1.69 4.77
N VAL A 365 -16.43 0.41 5.11
CA VAL A 365 -16.37 -0.07 6.49
C VAL A 365 -15.07 -0.83 6.70
N TYR A 366 -14.26 -0.36 7.63
CA TYR A 366 -12.92 -0.89 7.90
C TYR A 366 -12.73 -1.20 9.38
N SER A 367 -11.74 -2.05 9.68
CA SER A 367 -11.28 -2.26 11.04
C SER A 367 -9.76 -2.41 11.10
N LEU A 368 -9.16 -1.83 12.15
CA LEU A 368 -7.73 -2.00 12.46
C LEU A 368 -7.42 -3.31 13.18
N SER A 369 -8.42 -4.01 13.68
CA SER A 369 -8.27 -5.24 14.50
C SER A 369 -8.87 -6.48 13.83
N SER A 370 -9.35 -6.38 12.59
CA SER A 370 -9.78 -7.55 11.82
C SER A 370 -8.57 -8.35 11.30
N ALA A 371 -8.83 -9.55 10.80
CA ALA A 371 -7.80 -10.40 10.22
C ALA A 371 -7.02 -9.65 9.13
N ASP A 372 -5.69 -9.60 9.30
CA ASP A 372 -4.77 -8.86 8.45
C ASP A 372 -4.07 -9.84 7.48
N PRO A 373 -4.25 -9.71 6.16
CA PRO A 373 -3.63 -10.59 5.17
C PRO A 373 -2.11 -10.42 5.06
N GLY A 374 -1.55 -9.34 5.60
CA GLY A 374 -0.13 -8.99 5.46
C GLY A 374 0.80 -10.07 6.01
N ALA A 375 0.46 -10.67 7.17
CA ALA A 375 1.24 -11.75 7.76
C ALA A 375 1.33 -12.98 6.85
N ALA A 376 0.17 -13.44 6.35
CA ALA A 376 0.09 -14.61 5.48
C ALA A 376 0.83 -14.39 4.15
N ARG A 377 0.69 -13.21 3.54
CA ARG A 377 1.41 -12.83 2.30
C ARG A 377 2.93 -12.75 2.52
N ALA A 378 3.38 -12.14 3.62
CA ALA A 378 4.80 -12.04 3.95
C ALA A 378 5.43 -13.43 4.15
N LEU A 379 4.74 -14.34 4.84
CA LEU A 379 5.20 -15.72 5.03
C LEU A 379 5.21 -16.53 3.74
N ALA A 380 4.22 -16.36 2.86
CA ALA A 380 4.18 -17.01 1.55
C ALA A 380 5.38 -16.58 0.69
N ARG A 381 5.67 -15.28 0.63
CA ARG A 381 6.84 -14.75 -0.07
C ARG A 381 8.15 -15.27 0.54
N TYR A 382 8.27 -15.23 1.86
CA TYR A 382 9.43 -15.77 2.57
C TYR A 382 9.69 -17.23 2.20
N ALA A 383 8.66 -18.08 2.20
CA ALA A 383 8.81 -19.49 1.88
C ALA A 383 9.44 -19.67 0.48
N ILE A 384 8.92 -19.00 -0.53
CA ILE A 384 9.45 -19.09 -1.90
C ILE A 384 10.87 -18.51 -2.00
N SER A 385 11.14 -17.35 -1.39
CA SER A 385 12.49 -16.75 -1.39
C SER A 385 13.52 -17.62 -0.66
N SER A 386 13.04 -18.52 0.18
CA SER A 386 13.85 -19.51 0.91
C SER A 386 13.87 -20.90 0.25
N ASP A 387 13.48 -21.03 -1.04
CA ASP A 387 13.37 -22.28 -1.82
C ASP A 387 12.51 -23.36 -1.14
N LEU A 388 11.42 -22.98 -0.51
CA LEU A 388 10.43 -23.87 0.10
C LEU A 388 9.18 -23.83 -0.77
N TYR A 389 8.94 -24.87 -1.56
CA TYR A 389 7.96 -24.86 -2.65
C TYR A 389 6.70 -25.68 -2.38
N THR A 390 6.66 -26.47 -1.29
CA THR A 390 5.49 -27.27 -0.94
C THR A 390 5.01 -26.92 0.47
N ALA A 391 3.70 -26.74 0.64
CA ALA A 391 3.11 -26.36 1.92
C ALA A 391 1.88 -27.19 2.27
N VAL A 392 1.71 -27.42 3.57
CA VAL A 392 0.45 -27.86 4.18
C VAL A 392 0.03 -26.79 5.19
N ILE A 393 -1.25 -26.43 5.16
CA ILE A 393 -1.84 -25.44 6.06
C ILE A 393 -2.74 -26.15 7.06
N VAL A 394 -2.54 -25.90 8.37
CA VAL A 394 -3.45 -26.41 9.43
C VAL A 394 -4.03 -25.22 10.16
N TYR A 395 -5.36 -25.08 10.16
CA TYR A 395 -6.05 -23.88 10.62
C TYR A 395 -7.36 -24.19 11.35
N PRO A 396 -7.80 -23.31 12.30
CA PRO A 396 -9.09 -23.45 12.98
C PRO A 396 -10.27 -23.15 12.04
N GLU A 397 -11.40 -23.84 12.24
CA GLU A 397 -12.69 -23.56 11.58
C GLU A 397 -13.32 -22.27 12.13
N SER A 398 -12.58 -21.17 12.04
CA SER A 398 -13.02 -19.81 12.34
C SER A 398 -12.93 -18.96 11.08
N THR A 399 -13.65 -17.85 11.04
CA THR A 399 -13.62 -16.92 9.91
C THR A 399 -12.18 -16.45 9.63
N ASP A 400 -11.46 -16.03 10.67
CA ASP A 400 -10.10 -15.52 10.54
C ASP A 400 -9.10 -16.61 10.15
N GLY A 401 -9.19 -17.81 10.77
CA GLY A 401 -8.32 -18.93 10.42
C GLY A 401 -8.47 -19.38 8.97
N ALA A 402 -9.72 -19.50 8.51
CA ALA A 402 -10.01 -19.83 7.12
C ALA A 402 -9.57 -18.72 6.16
N TYR A 403 -9.73 -17.46 6.57
CA TYR A 403 -9.28 -16.32 5.77
C TYR A 403 -7.76 -16.28 5.61
N GLU A 404 -6.99 -16.37 6.71
CA GLU A 404 -5.53 -16.37 6.67
C GLU A 404 -4.98 -17.58 5.87
N ALA A 405 -5.59 -18.76 6.04
CA ALA A 405 -5.23 -19.95 5.27
C ALA A 405 -5.43 -19.73 3.76
N ARG A 406 -6.56 -19.17 3.36
CA ARG A 406 -6.86 -18.86 1.96
C ARG A 406 -5.88 -17.82 1.41
N VAL A 407 -5.63 -16.72 2.14
CA VAL A 407 -4.67 -15.68 1.70
C VAL A 407 -3.27 -16.25 1.52
N PHE A 408 -2.80 -17.10 2.45
CA PHE A 408 -1.52 -17.78 2.29
C PHE A 408 -1.51 -18.67 1.05
N SER A 409 -2.55 -19.50 0.88
CA SER A 409 -2.67 -20.44 -0.24
C SER A 409 -2.62 -19.70 -1.60
N GLU A 410 -3.43 -18.64 -1.75
CA GLU A 410 -3.47 -17.82 -2.96
C GLU A 410 -2.12 -17.15 -3.25
N ALA A 411 -1.52 -16.51 -2.25
CA ALA A 411 -0.22 -15.86 -2.40
C ALA A 411 0.89 -16.87 -2.71
N PHE A 412 0.95 -17.99 -1.99
CA PHE A 412 1.98 -19.00 -2.18
C PHE A 412 1.92 -19.64 -3.59
N GLN A 413 0.71 -19.91 -4.08
CA GLN A 413 0.50 -20.42 -5.44
C GLN A 413 0.85 -19.37 -6.51
N SER A 414 0.54 -18.09 -6.27
CA SER A 414 0.89 -17.01 -7.21
C SER A 414 2.41 -16.85 -7.37
N TYR A 415 3.19 -17.16 -6.32
CA TYR A 415 4.65 -17.19 -6.35
C TYR A 415 5.25 -18.51 -6.86
N GLY A 416 4.42 -19.46 -7.28
CA GLY A 416 4.86 -20.74 -7.83
C GLY A 416 4.97 -21.87 -6.82
N GLY A 417 4.45 -21.71 -5.61
CA GLY A 417 4.37 -22.76 -4.59
C GLY A 417 3.23 -23.75 -4.86
N LEU A 418 3.29 -24.91 -4.23
CA LEU A 418 2.30 -25.98 -4.31
C LEU A 418 1.71 -26.28 -2.93
N ILE A 419 0.40 -26.11 -2.77
CA ILE A 419 -0.32 -26.54 -1.58
C ILE A 419 -0.62 -28.04 -1.69
N LEU A 420 -0.07 -28.82 -0.76
CA LEU A 420 -0.29 -30.27 -0.67
C LEU A 420 -1.55 -30.62 0.10
N GLY A 421 -1.99 -29.75 1.02
CA GLY A 421 -3.19 -29.95 1.82
C GLY A 421 -3.58 -28.71 2.62
N GLU A 422 -4.89 -28.50 2.74
CA GLU A 422 -5.52 -27.53 3.66
C GLU A 422 -6.38 -28.34 4.63
N ILE A 423 -5.99 -28.33 5.91
CA ILE A 423 -6.51 -29.19 6.94
C ILE A 423 -7.13 -28.32 8.04
N SER A 424 -8.44 -28.31 8.14
CA SER A 424 -9.14 -27.59 9.21
C SER A 424 -9.27 -28.42 10.48
N TYR A 425 -9.48 -27.74 11.60
CA TYR A 425 -9.87 -28.36 12.86
C TYR A 425 -10.96 -27.54 13.57
N PRO A 426 -11.87 -28.19 14.34
CA PRO A 426 -12.94 -27.49 15.04
C PRO A 426 -12.42 -26.48 16.05
N THR A 427 -13.00 -25.28 16.06
CA THR A 427 -12.67 -24.24 17.04
C THR A 427 -12.78 -24.76 18.48
N GLY A 428 -11.73 -24.57 19.26
CA GLY A 428 -11.65 -25.05 20.64
C GLY A 428 -11.12 -26.48 20.79
N ALA A 429 -10.64 -27.10 19.72
CA ALA A 429 -9.89 -28.36 19.79
C ALA A 429 -8.67 -28.21 20.70
N THR A 430 -8.31 -29.30 21.38
CA THR A 430 -7.14 -29.36 22.28
C THR A 430 -6.16 -30.47 21.89
N PHE A 431 -6.54 -31.32 20.93
CA PHE A 431 -5.74 -32.45 20.47
C PHE A 431 -5.78 -32.52 18.93
N PHE A 432 -4.62 -32.63 18.31
CA PHE A 432 -4.42 -32.40 16.87
C PHE A 432 -3.76 -33.60 16.15
N GLU A 433 -3.83 -34.81 16.73
CA GLU A 433 -3.18 -35.99 16.15
C GLU A 433 -3.57 -36.24 14.70
N GLU A 434 -4.87 -36.19 14.40
CA GLU A 434 -5.36 -36.47 13.05
C GLU A 434 -4.77 -35.50 12.01
N GLN A 435 -4.76 -34.19 12.34
CA GLN A 435 -4.19 -33.16 11.47
C GLN A 435 -2.69 -33.33 11.29
N LEU A 436 -1.96 -33.53 12.38
CA LEU A 436 -0.50 -33.67 12.35
C LEU A 436 -0.04 -34.96 11.65
N ARG A 437 -0.81 -36.07 11.76
CA ARG A 437 -0.53 -37.29 10.99
C ARG A 437 -0.76 -37.10 9.49
N GLN A 438 -1.71 -36.27 9.09
CA GLN A 438 -1.89 -35.92 7.67
C GLN A 438 -0.70 -35.09 7.17
N VAL A 439 -0.18 -34.15 7.95
CA VAL A 439 1.04 -33.40 7.62
C VAL A 439 2.23 -34.33 7.46
N GLU A 440 2.43 -35.27 8.40
CA GLU A 440 3.50 -36.27 8.35
C GLU A 440 3.43 -37.12 7.05
N ALA A 441 2.24 -37.50 6.64
CA ALA A 441 2.04 -38.30 5.44
C ALA A 441 2.33 -37.54 4.13
N LEU A 442 2.12 -36.21 4.12
CA LEU A 442 2.32 -35.35 2.95
C LEU A 442 3.76 -34.85 2.82
N LEU A 443 4.54 -34.81 3.91
CA LEU A 443 5.94 -34.37 3.95
C LEU A 443 6.19 -33.04 3.19
N PRO A 444 5.52 -31.94 3.56
CA PRO A 444 5.74 -30.65 2.90
C PRO A 444 7.09 -30.05 3.31
N ASP A 445 7.60 -29.08 2.52
CA ASP A 445 8.71 -28.22 2.95
C ASP A 445 8.30 -27.34 4.13
N VAL A 446 7.02 -26.92 4.16
CA VAL A 446 6.48 -25.96 5.10
C VAL A 446 5.16 -26.44 5.72
N LEU A 447 5.08 -26.37 7.05
CA LEU A 447 3.82 -26.42 7.79
C LEU A 447 3.39 -25.00 8.19
N VAL A 448 2.29 -24.54 7.64
CA VAL A 448 1.73 -23.21 7.93
C VAL A 448 0.65 -23.32 8.99
N LEU A 449 0.80 -22.55 10.05
CA LEU A 449 -0.04 -22.57 11.24
C LEU A 449 -0.61 -21.15 11.52
N PRO A 450 -1.66 -20.72 10.80
CA PRO A 450 -2.34 -19.45 11.06
C PRO A 450 -3.25 -19.61 12.28
N LEU A 451 -2.66 -19.49 13.47
CA LEU A 451 -3.29 -19.85 14.73
C LEU A 451 -3.48 -18.63 15.64
N PRO A 452 -4.59 -18.55 16.37
CA PRO A 452 -4.72 -17.63 17.49
C PRO A 452 -3.75 -18.06 18.63
N ALA A 453 -3.33 -17.10 19.45
CA ALA A 453 -2.37 -17.29 20.53
C ALA A 453 -2.67 -18.50 21.45
N ARG A 454 -3.95 -18.72 21.78
CA ARG A 454 -4.39 -19.86 22.59
C ARG A 454 -4.04 -21.22 21.96
N ASP A 455 -4.26 -21.35 20.65
CA ASP A 455 -4.09 -22.63 19.97
C ASP A 455 -2.60 -22.94 19.76
N VAL A 456 -1.74 -21.90 19.66
CA VAL A 456 -0.27 -22.06 19.67
C VAL A 456 0.21 -22.79 20.92
N GLU A 457 -0.31 -22.43 22.10
CA GLU A 457 0.06 -23.09 23.37
C GLU A 457 -0.25 -24.59 23.37
N LEU A 458 -1.27 -25.00 22.62
CA LEU A 458 -1.71 -26.39 22.55
C LEU A 458 -1.02 -27.19 21.45
N ILE A 459 -0.84 -26.59 20.26
CA ILE A 459 -0.34 -27.31 19.08
C ILE A 459 1.20 -27.40 19.05
N ALA A 460 1.91 -26.38 19.53
CA ALA A 460 3.37 -26.35 19.47
C ALA A 460 4.03 -27.58 20.17
N PRO A 461 3.61 -27.97 21.39
CA PRO A 461 4.12 -29.19 21.98
C PRO A 461 3.75 -30.48 21.24
N GLN A 462 2.58 -30.50 20.58
CA GLN A 462 2.10 -31.69 19.86
C GLN A 462 2.84 -31.90 18.53
N VAL A 463 3.29 -30.84 17.87
CA VAL A 463 4.16 -30.94 16.69
C VAL A 463 5.41 -31.76 17.01
N ALA A 464 6.07 -31.47 18.13
CA ALA A 464 7.22 -32.24 18.60
C ALA A 464 6.83 -33.63 19.10
N PHE A 465 5.71 -33.76 19.82
CA PHE A 465 5.24 -35.05 20.32
C PHE A 465 4.96 -36.07 19.20
N PHE A 466 4.42 -35.62 18.07
CA PHE A 466 4.19 -36.46 16.90
C PHE A 466 5.41 -36.53 15.96
N GLY A 467 6.55 -35.99 16.34
CA GLY A 467 7.84 -36.14 15.66
C GLY A 467 8.02 -35.29 14.41
N LEU A 468 7.14 -34.31 14.14
CA LEU A 468 7.28 -33.44 13.00
C LEU A 468 8.51 -32.53 13.07
N ASP A 469 8.98 -32.23 14.31
CA ASP A 469 10.22 -31.47 14.54
C ASP A 469 11.50 -32.25 14.15
N SER A 470 11.39 -33.58 13.98
CA SER A 470 12.48 -34.43 13.48
C SER A 470 12.48 -34.59 11.96
N LEU A 471 11.45 -34.09 11.29
CA LEU A 471 11.38 -33.98 9.83
C LEU A 471 11.94 -32.62 9.41
N GLU A 472 12.40 -32.51 8.18
CA GLU A 472 12.93 -31.23 7.66
C GLU A 472 11.82 -30.21 7.31
N ILE A 473 10.69 -30.27 8.02
CA ILE A 473 9.54 -29.38 7.80
C ILE A 473 9.74 -28.06 8.56
N ARG A 474 9.66 -26.93 7.86
CA ARG A 474 9.73 -25.60 8.46
C ARG A 474 8.34 -25.19 8.94
N ILE A 475 8.27 -24.58 10.11
CA ILE A 475 7.01 -24.08 10.67
C ILE A 475 6.92 -22.58 10.41
N LEU A 476 5.84 -22.16 9.76
CA LEU A 476 5.49 -20.75 9.57
C LEU A 476 4.22 -20.45 10.39
N GLY A 477 4.26 -19.39 11.17
CA GLY A 477 3.15 -19.00 12.04
C GLY A 477 2.77 -17.54 11.90
N THR A 478 1.49 -17.23 11.89
CA THR A 478 0.98 -15.85 11.88
C THR A 478 1.03 -15.20 13.28
N ASN A 479 0.35 -14.10 13.47
CA ASN A 479 0.43 -13.23 14.66
C ASN A 479 0.33 -13.94 16.02
N GLY A 480 -0.40 -15.05 16.13
CA GLY A 480 -0.49 -15.82 17.39
C GLY A 480 0.85 -16.34 17.89
N TRP A 481 1.82 -16.58 16.98
CA TRP A 481 3.15 -17.06 17.31
C TRP A 481 4.09 -15.95 17.80
N SER A 482 3.79 -14.68 17.55
CA SER A 482 4.57 -13.53 18.06
C SER A 482 3.99 -12.92 19.34
N ASP A 483 2.89 -13.46 19.87
CA ASP A 483 2.29 -12.98 21.11
C ASP A 483 3.19 -13.22 22.32
N ALA A 484 3.63 -12.16 22.98
CA ALA A 484 4.58 -12.21 24.09
C ALA A 484 4.05 -13.02 25.30
N ALA A 485 2.75 -12.98 25.57
CA ALA A 485 2.15 -13.72 26.66
C ALA A 485 2.15 -15.22 26.36
N THR A 486 1.86 -15.62 25.13
CA THR A 486 1.95 -16.99 24.64
C THR A 486 3.39 -17.51 24.71
N LEU A 487 4.34 -16.75 24.17
CA LEU A 487 5.78 -17.11 24.22
C LEU A 487 6.31 -17.26 25.64
N SER A 488 5.75 -16.55 26.62
CA SER A 488 6.14 -16.71 28.03
C SER A 488 5.70 -18.05 28.63
N ARG A 489 4.62 -18.66 28.13
CA ARG A 489 4.00 -19.90 28.64
C ARG A 489 4.45 -21.16 27.91
N VAL A 490 4.85 -21.04 26.63
CA VAL A 490 5.33 -22.18 25.85
C VAL A 490 6.82 -22.38 26.07
N ASP A 491 7.25 -23.65 26.15
CA ASP A 491 8.68 -24.00 26.26
C ASP A 491 9.39 -23.62 24.93
N THR A 492 10.54 -22.98 25.05
CA THR A 492 11.33 -22.48 23.90
C THR A 492 11.70 -23.56 22.89
N ARG A 493 11.86 -24.80 23.33
CA ARG A 493 12.14 -25.94 22.42
C ARG A 493 11.06 -26.19 21.38
N TYR A 494 9.81 -25.72 21.62
CA TYR A 494 8.68 -25.90 20.69
C TYR A 494 8.47 -24.68 19.80
N THR A 495 9.11 -23.56 20.12
CA THR A 495 8.95 -22.31 19.38
C THR A 495 10.22 -21.86 18.68
N ASN A 496 11.41 -22.31 19.11
CA ASN A 496 12.66 -21.96 18.46
C ASN A 496 12.69 -22.44 17.01
N GLY A 497 13.13 -21.55 16.10
CA GLY A 497 13.19 -21.82 14.66
C GLY A 497 11.86 -21.65 13.91
N VAL A 498 10.75 -21.36 14.60
CA VAL A 498 9.49 -20.99 13.94
C VAL A 498 9.65 -19.62 13.30
N VAL A 499 9.25 -19.51 12.05
CA VAL A 499 9.25 -18.24 11.33
C VAL A 499 7.87 -17.61 11.48
N THR A 500 7.84 -16.36 11.87
CA THR A 500 6.60 -15.59 12.05
C THR A 500 6.68 -14.23 11.35
N ALA A 501 5.54 -13.58 11.20
CA ALA A 501 5.47 -12.24 10.65
C ALA A 501 4.82 -11.29 11.66
N SER A 502 5.33 -10.07 11.76
CA SER A 502 4.87 -9.04 12.68
C SER A 502 4.79 -7.69 11.98
N PRO A 503 3.78 -6.84 12.29
CA PRO A 503 3.71 -5.49 11.73
C PRO A 503 4.74 -4.53 12.36
N GLN A 504 5.44 -4.94 13.40
CA GLN A 504 6.54 -4.20 14.03
C GLN A 504 7.86 -4.95 13.82
N PRO A 505 8.98 -4.24 13.61
CA PRO A 505 10.28 -4.88 13.52
C PRO A 505 10.62 -5.58 14.83
N ALA A 506 11.39 -6.67 14.77
CA ALA A 506 11.79 -7.44 15.94
C ALA A 506 12.78 -6.68 16.85
N GLU A 507 13.60 -5.82 16.24
CA GLU A 507 14.56 -4.98 16.97
C GLU A 507 14.20 -3.51 16.78
N GLY A 508 14.00 -2.81 17.89
CA GLY A 508 13.66 -1.39 17.90
C GLY A 508 12.16 -1.11 17.66
N GLU A 509 11.85 0.14 17.59
CA GLU A 509 10.50 0.65 17.33
C GLU A 509 10.42 1.20 15.91
N SER A 510 9.29 1.02 15.24
CA SER A 510 9.07 1.67 13.95
C SER A 510 9.08 3.19 14.11
N ASP A 511 9.48 3.90 13.07
CA ASP A 511 9.50 5.37 13.08
C ASP A 511 8.11 5.97 13.35
N GLY A 512 7.06 5.30 12.87
CA GLY A 512 5.67 5.68 13.14
C GLY A 512 5.32 5.57 14.62
N TYR A 513 5.65 4.43 15.24
CA TYR A 513 5.41 4.21 16.66
C TYR A 513 6.18 5.21 17.52
N ARG A 514 7.47 5.41 17.26
CA ARG A 514 8.30 6.36 17.99
C ARG A 514 7.76 7.78 17.92
N ARG A 515 7.40 8.26 16.73
CA ARG A 515 6.79 9.60 16.57
C ARG A 515 5.48 9.72 17.35
N PHE A 516 4.65 8.69 17.33
CA PHE A 516 3.41 8.67 18.09
C PHE A 516 3.68 8.74 19.60
N VAL A 517 4.60 7.92 20.13
CA VAL A 517 4.94 7.91 21.57
C VAL A 517 5.50 9.26 22.02
N GLU A 518 6.45 9.81 21.26
CA GLU A 518 7.04 11.13 21.55
C GLU A 518 5.97 12.23 21.59
N ALA A 519 5.04 12.23 20.63
CA ALA A 519 3.94 13.19 20.59
C ALA A 519 2.97 12.97 21.75
N TYR A 520 2.61 11.71 22.07
CA TYR A 520 1.73 11.37 23.17
C TYR A 520 2.31 11.83 24.52
N GLU A 521 3.56 11.48 24.79
CA GLU A 521 4.25 11.84 26.04
C GLU A 521 4.45 13.36 26.16
N SER A 522 4.75 14.02 25.05
CA SER A 522 4.85 15.49 25.01
C SER A 522 3.52 16.17 25.27
N PHE A 523 2.42 15.66 24.69
CA PHE A 523 1.10 16.28 24.83
C PHE A 523 0.49 16.03 26.22
N TYR A 524 0.49 14.77 26.68
CA TYR A 524 -0.15 14.38 27.93
C TYR A 524 0.78 14.47 29.16
N GLN A 525 2.08 14.74 28.98
CA GLN A 525 3.09 14.82 30.05
C GLN A 525 3.12 13.55 30.93
N ARG A 526 2.90 12.39 30.32
CA ARG A 526 2.92 11.06 30.93
C ARG A 526 3.31 10.00 29.93
N THR A 527 3.82 8.88 30.41
CA THR A 527 4.12 7.72 29.56
C THR A 527 2.86 7.09 28.97
N LEU A 528 3.00 6.48 27.80
CA LEU A 528 1.92 5.75 27.14
C LEU A 528 1.48 4.56 28.03
N PRO A 529 0.18 4.47 28.43
CA PRO A 529 -0.26 3.46 29.39
C PRO A 529 -0.33 2.05 28.79
N ASP A 530 -0.74 1.93 27.54
CA ASP A 530 -0.92 0.69 26.77
C ASP A 530 -1.03 0.97 25.27
N GLN A 531 -1.41 -0.03 24.48
CA GLN A 531 -1.53 0.07 23.03
C GLN A 531 -2.85 0.71 22.54
N VAL A 532 -3.83 0.93 23.41
CA VAL A 532 -5.17 1.41 23.01
C VAL A 532 -5.12 2.78 22.33
N PRO A 533 -4.35 3.78 22.83
CA PRO A 533 -4.23 5.05 22.13
C PRO A 533 -3.65 4.94 20.71
N ALA A 534 -2.77 3.97 20.46
CA ALA A 534 -2.19 3.75 19.14
C ALA A 534 -3.26 3.36 18.09
N LEU A 535 -4.26 2.56 18.50
CA LEU A 535 -5.38 2.21 17.62
C LEU A 535 -6.25 3.43 17.29
N GLY A 536 -6.51 4.28 18.27
CA GLY A 536 -7.24 5.54 18.06
C GLY A 536 -6.48 6.50 17.14
N TYR A 537 -5.16 6.58 17.32
CA TYR A 537 -4.27 7.35 16.47
C TYR A 537 -4.33 6.88 15.02
N ASP A 538 -4.15 5.58 14.77
CA ASP A 538 -4.11 5.05 13.41
C ASP A 538 -5.46 5.16 12.70
N ALA A 539 -6.58 4.96 13.40
CA ALA A 539 -7.90 5.18 12.83
C ALA A 539 -8.12 6.63 12.38
N ALA A 540 -7.68 7.59 13.21
CA ALA A 540 -7.74 9.00 12.85
C ALA A 540 -6.73 9.34 11.75
N ALA A 541 -5.52 8.82 11.83
CA ALA A 541 -4.45 9.08 10.87
C ALA A 541 -4.81 8.63 9.45
N LEU A 542 -5.53 7.50 9.29
CA LEU A 542 -6.07 7.07 8.00
C LEU A 542 -6.97 8.13 7.38
N LEU A 543 -7.96 8.64 8.12
CA LEU A 543 -8.87 9.69 7.64
C LEU A 543 -8.11 11.00 7.36
N LEU A 544 -7.24 11.40 8.27
CA LEU A 544 -6.47 12.64 8.16
C LEU A 544 -5.45 12.60 7.03
N GLU A 545 -4.87 11.43 6.75
CA GLU A 545 -3.99 11.24 5.59
C GLU A 545 -4.76 11.40 4.28
N GLY A 546 -5.97 10.85 4.18
CA GLY A 546 -6.85 11.07 3.04
C GLY A 546 -7.23 12.55 2.85
N ILE A 547 -7.55 13.25 3.94
CA ILE A 547 -7.82 14.69 3.93
C ILE A 547 -6.56 15.47 3.51
N ARG A 548 -5.39 15.11 4.03
CA ARG A 548 -4.10 15.72 3.65
C ARG A 548 -3.79 15.55 2.15
N ARG A 549 -4.25 14.45 1.56
CA ARG A 549 -4.11 14.16 0.12
C ARG A 549 -5.16 14.86 -0.75
N GLY A 550 -6.07 15.60 -0.15
CA GLY A 550 -7.00 16.47 -0.86
C GLY A 550 -8.47 16.06 -0.79
N ALA A 551 -8.83 15.03 -0.03
CA ALA A 551 -10.25 14.71 0.16
C ALA A 551 -11.02 15.88 0.76
N SER A 552 -12.09 16.27 0.10
CA SER A 552 -13.00 17.35 0.52
C SER A 552 -14.45 16.86 0.67
N THR A 553 -14.73 15.65 0.17
CA THR A 553 -16.01 14.97 0.30
C THR A 553 -15.82 13.55 0.84
N PRO A 554 -16.84 12.94 1.44
CA PRO A 554 -16.76 11.54 1.89
C PRO A 554 -16.44 10.55 0.77
N GLU A 555 -16.89 10.82 -0.46
CA GLU A 555 -16.66 9.97 -1.63
C GLU A 555 -15.19 10.03 -2.08
N GLU A 556 -14.63 11.24 -2.19
CA GLU A 556 -13.20 11.44 -2.47
C GLU A 556 -12.32 10.82 -1.39
N LEU A 557 -12.74 10.90 -0.12
CA LEU A 557 -11.99 10.27 0.97
C LEU A 557 -11.92 8.76 0.81
N LEU A 558 -13.03 8.10 0.45
CA LEU A 558 -13.04 6.66 0.18
C LEU A 558 -12.13 6.28 -0.99
N GLU A 559 -12.20 7.00 -2.10
CA GLU A 559 -11.37 6.75 -3.27
C GLU A 559 -9.87 6.90 -2.94
N ILE A 560 -9.52 7.92 -2.18
CA ILE A 560 -8.13 8.13 -1.75
C ILE A 560 -7.69 7.03 -0.79
N LEU A 561 -8.51 6.63 0.18
CA LEU A 561 -8.18 5.56 1.11
C LEU A 561 -7.90 4.23 0.41
N GLU A 562 -8.69 3.91 -0.64
CA GLU A 562 -8.57 2.67 -1.42
C GLU A 562 -7.36 2.66 -2.37
N THR A 563 -6.78 3.84 -2.67
CA THR A 563 -5.72 3.98 -3.67
C THR A 563 -4.41 4.53 -3.12
N MET A 564 -4.41 5.10 -1.93
CA MET A 564 -3.21 5.71 -1.36
C MET A 564 -2.16 4.64 -1.02
N PRO A 565 -0.86 4.98 -1.17
CA PRO A 565 0.22 4.11 -0.73
C PRO A 565 0.24 3.97 0.79
N ALA A 566 0.95 2.93 1.26
CA ALA A 566 1.13 2.69 2.69
C ALA A 566 1.78 3.88 3.39
N PHE A 567 1.27 4.25 4.56
CA PHE A 567 1.84 5.29 5.41
C PHE A 567 2.25 4.74 6.78
N SER A 568 3.21 5.40 7.44
CA SER A 568 3.71 4.98 8.75
C SER A 568 2.75 5.40 9.86
N GLY A 569 1.94 4.45 10.33
CA GLY A 569 1.11 4.58 11.53
C GLY A 569 1.86 4.14 12.80
N ALA A 570 1.16 4.21 13.93
CA ALA A 570 1.69 3.76 15.22
C ALA A 570 1.72 2.22 15.34
N THR A 571 0.75 1.51 14.73
CA THR A 571 0.69 0.05 14.79
C THR A 571 1.39 -0.65 13.62
N GLY A 572 2.03 0.10 12.73
CA GLY A 572 2.74 -0.40 11.56
C GLY A 572 2.56 0.50 10.36
N ARG A 573 3.01 0.04 9.20
CA ARG A 573 2.72 0.71 7.93
C ARG A 573 1.37 0.23 7.40
N LEU A 574 0.45 1.17 7.21
CA LEU A 574 -0.98 0.93 6.96
C LEU A 574 -1.37 1.33 5.54
N PHE A 575 -2.20 0.53 4.90
CA PHE A 575 -2.88 0.85 3.64
C PHE A 575 -4.22 0.09 3.56
N VAL A 576 -5.06 0.46 2.61
CA VAL A 576 -6.32 -0.25 2.35
C VAL A 576 -6.14 -1.13 1.11
N ASP A 577 -6.48 -2.40 1.22
CA ASP A 577 -6.45 -3.37 0.13
C ASP A 577 -7.68 -4.29 0.22
N ASP A 578 -8.36 -4.49 -0.89
CA ASP A 578 -9.58 -5.30 -1.00
C ASP A 578 -10.60 -5.03 0.13
N GLY A 579 -10.83 -3.74 0.44
CA GLY A 579 -11.76 -3.32 1.49
C GLY A 579 -11.32 -3.61 2.93
N ARG A 580 -10.05 -3.88 3.16
CA ARG A 580 -9.46 -4.14 4.49
C ARG A 580 -8.30 -3.20 4.77
N VAL A 581 -8.10 -2.88 6.04
CA VAL A 581 -6.84 -2.24 6.47
C VAL A 581 -5.79 -3.33 6.63
N VAL A 582 -4.72 -3.19 5.86
CA VAL A 582 -3.59 -4.12 5.81
C VAL A 582 -2.36 -3.44 6.40
N ARG A 583 -1.50 -4.22 7.03
CA ARG A 583 -0.18 -3.78 7.50
C ARG A 583 0.93 -4.50 6.74
N ASP A 584 2.01 -3.79 6.48
CA ASP A 584 3.26 -4.46 6.09
C ASP A 584 3.80 -5.26 7.26
N HIS A 585 4.33 -6.43 6.97
CA HIS A 585 4.85 -7.34 7.99
C HIS A 585 6.32 -7.64 7.77
N PHE A 586 7.08 -7.56 8.85
CA PHE A 586 8.46 -8.03 8.93
C PHE A 586 8.48 -9.52 9.24
N VAL A 587 9.28 -10.28 8.48
CA VAL A 587 9.47 -11.70 8.77
C VAL A 587 10.56 -11.86 9.81
N GLY A 588 10.26 -12.61 10.82
CA GLY A 588 11.19 -12.90 11.93
C GLY A 588 11.23 -14.37 12.26
N CYS A 589 12.28 -14.77 12.97
CA CYS A 589 12.47 -16.13 13.48
C CYS A 589 12.43 -16.11 15.00
N LEU A 590 11.71 -17.04 15.60
CA LEU A 590 11.60 -17.17 17.03
C LEU A 590 12.84 -17.88 17.61
N GLN A 591 13.48 -17.22 18.57
CA GLN A 591 14.61 -17.78 19.33
C GLN A 591 14.54 -17.29 20.78
N ASP A 592 14.51 -18.22 21.72
CA ASP A 592 14.53 -17.95 23.16
C ASP A 592 13.47 -16.91 23.61
N ARG A 593 12.24 -17.06 23.11
CA ARG A 593 11.07 -16.18 23.33
C ARG A 593 11.18 -14.80 22.71
N GLN A 594 12.12 -14.58 21.79
CA GLN A 594 12.28 -13.34 21.06
C GLN A 594 12.07 -13.58 19.58
N VAL A 595 11.49 -12.62 18.90
CA VAL A 595 11.43 -12.58 17.45
C VAL A 595 12.71 -11.87 16.97
N LEU A 596 13.51 -12.54 16.15
CA LEU A 596 14.70 -11.96 15.54
C LEU A 596 14.40 -11.67 14.09
N ASN A 597 14.80 -10.51 13.58
CA ASN A 597 14.63 -10.18 12.16
C ASN A 597 15.34 -11.21 11.28
N LEU A 598 14.64 -11.69 10.24
CA LEU A 598 15.23 -12.52 9.20
C LEU A 598 15.59 -11.66 7.99
N ALA A 599 16.81 -11.83 7.49
CA ALA A 599 17.16 -11.28 6.18
C ALA A 599 16.45 -12.09 5.08
N ASP A 600 16.21 -11.44 3.94
CA ASP A 600 15.60 -12.10 2.78
C ASP A 600 16.39 -13.36 2.37
N GLY A 601 15.67 -14.46 2.17
CA GLY A 601 16.25 -15.76 1.82
C GLY A 601 17.01 -16.47 2.94
N ALA A 602 17.06 -15.90 4.16
CA ALA A 602 17.66 -16.59 5.30
C ALA A 602 16.72 -17.70 5.82
N ARG A 603 17.28 -18.87 6.11
CA ARG A 603 16.51 -20.04 6.58
C ARG A 603 16.85 -20.39 8.01
N ALA A 604 15.86 -20.84 8.77
CA ALA A 604 16.12 -21.51 10.04
C ALA A 604 17.00 -22.75 9.81
N GLU A 605 18.06 -22.88 10.59
CA GLU A 605 19.04 -23.97 10.44
C GLU A 605 18.61 -25.21 11.24
N PRO A 606 18.72 -26.43 10.67
CA PRO A 606 18.44 -27.64 11.42
C PRO A 606 19.50 -27.86 12.51
N ILE A 607 19.04 -28.25 13.69
CA ILE A 607 19.90 -28.71 14.77
C ILE A 607 20.07 -30.21 14.57
N LEU A 608 21.31 -30.61 14.26
CA LEU A 608 21.64 -32.00 14.01
C LEU A 608 22.22 -32.65 15.28
N MET A 609 21.77 -33.86 15.58
CA MET A 609 22.34 -34.71 16.61
C MET A 609 22.74 -36.05 16.03
N PRO A 610 23.78 -36.69 16.57
CA PRO A 610 24.15 -38.05 16.18
C PRO A 610 22.97 -39.02 16.24
N PRO A 611 22.92 -40.01 15.38
CA PRO A 611 21.88 -41.04 15.43
C PRO A 611 21.91 -41.78 16.79
N LEU A 612 20.73 -42.21 17.23
CA LEU A 612 20.65 -42.99 18.44
C LEU A 612 21.29 -44.38 18.21
N PRO A 613 22.01 -44.91 19.20
CA PRO A 613 22.47 -46.29 19.11
C PRO A 613 21.27 -47.25 19.06
N ASP A 614 21.46 -48.34 18.34
CA ASP A 614 20.48 -49.42 18.27
C ASP A 614 20.24 -49.99 19.70
N PRO A 615 18.98 -50.07 20.17
CA PRO A 615 18.67 -50.51 21.53
C PRO A 615 19.13 -51.94 21.86
N GLU A 616 19.31 -52.81 20.80
CA GLU A 616 19.72 -54.21 21.01
C GLU A 616 21.24 -54.38 20.95
N THR A 617 21.94 -53.54 20.19
CA THR A 617 23.39 -53.68 19.95
C THR A 617 24.23 -52.60 20.62
N ASP A 618 23.61 -51.57 21.18
CA ASP A 618 24.26 -50.38 21.77
C ASP A 618 25.29 -49.71 20.83
N SER A 619 25.11 -49.90 19.51
CA SER A 619 26.00 -49.40 18.47
C SER A 619 25.26 -48.57 17.46
N ILE A 620 25.93 -47.54 16.91
CA ILE A 620 25.39 -46.73 15.82
C ILE A 620 25.59 -47.51 14.53
N PRO A 621 24.52 -47.72 13.70
CA PRO A 621 24.65 -48.41 12.41
C PRO A 621 25.64 -47.68 11.51
N GLU A 622 26.48 -48.43 10.80
CA GLU A 622 27.44 -47.85 9.84
C GLU A 622 26.69 -47.14 8.70
N GLY A 623 26.96 -45.84 8.52
CA GLY A 623 26.26 -45.00 7.53
C GLY A 623 24.96 -44.33 8.03
N ALA A 624 24.64 -44.44 9.32
CA ALA A 624 23.50 -43.74 9.89
C ALA A 624 23.75 -42.21 9.85
N LEU A 625 22.74 -41.45 9.33
CA LEU A 625 22.80 -40.00 9.22
C LEU A 625 22.42 -39.33 10.56
N ASP A 626 22.96 -38.15 10.79
CA ASP A 626 22.51 -37.29 11.88
C ASP A 626 21.01 -37.01 11.73
N ARG A 627 20.31 -36.95 12.87
CA ARG A 627 18.88 -36.68 12.90
C ARG A 627 18.62 -35.22 13.25
N VAL A 628 17.63 -34.63 12.62
CA VAL A 628 17.13 -33.30 12.96
C VAL A 628 16.37 -33.40 14.30
N VAL A 629 16.67 -32.53 15.25
CA VAL A 629 16.01 -32.47 16.56
C VAL A 629 15.35 -31.11 16.83
N GLY A 630 15.19 -30.31 15.78
CA GLY A 630 14.60 -28.99 15.81
C GLY A 630 15.34 -28.01 14.90
N PHE A 631 14.97 -26.77 15.00
CA PHE A 631 15.54 -25.67 14.21
C PHE A 631 16.00 -24.53 15.11
N ARG A 632 16.95 -23.75 14.63
CA ARG A 632 17.38 -22.50 15.24
C ARG A 632 17.39 -21.40 14.21
N CYS A 633 17.24 -20.17 14.67
CA CYS A 633 17.38 -19.01 13.79
C CYS A 633 18.80 -18.92 13.24
N PRO A 634 18.98 -18.49 11.98
CA PRO A 634 20.30 -18.29 11.40
C PRO A 634 21.07 -17.26 12.23
N ILE A 635 22.35 -17.52 12.47
CA ILE A 635 23.21 -16.55 13.13
C ILE A 635 23.46 -15.40 12.16
N MET A 636 22.77 -14.29 12.35
CA MET A 636 23.03 -13.06 11.63
C MET A 636 24.37 -12.51 12.15
N LEU A 637 25.38 -12.48 11.30
CA LEU A 637 26.54 -11.62 11.52
C LEU A 637 26.05 -10.18 11.31
N VAL A 638 25.61 -9.53 12.37
CA VAL A 638 25.39 -8.08 12.34
C VAL A 638 26.72 -7.44 11.99
N PRO A 639 26.84 -6.71 10.87
CA PRO A 639 28.07 -5.97 10.60
C PRO A 639 28.25 -5.01 11.78
N SER A 640 29.35 -5.16 12.51
CA SER A 640 29.71 -4.25 13.59
C SER A 640 29.79 -2.83 13.01
N VAL A 641 28.80 -2.00 13.32
CA VAL A 641 28.85 -0.58 13.04
C VAL A 641 30.08 -0.06 13.80
N PRO A 642 31.09 0.49 13.13
CA PRO A 642 32.23 1.04 13.84
C PRO A 642 31.71 2.18 14.71
N ALA A 643 31.93 2.10 16.01
CA ALA A 643 31.64 3.16 16.94
C ALA A 643 32.33 4.43 16.43
N SER A 644 31.53 5.38 15.96
CA SER A 644 32.02 6.73 15.63
C SER A 644 32.58 7.34 16.92
N ARG A 645 33.89 7.60 16.90
CA ARG A 645 34.60 8.41 17.90
C ARG A 645 34.23 9.88 17.70
#